data_5f5477efa0369efaadad99bb5882afa8
#
_entry.id   5f5477efa0369efaadad99bb5882afa8
#
_cell.length_a   1.000
_cell.length_b   1.000
_cell.length_c   1.000
_cell.angle_alpha   90.00
_cell.angle_beta   90.00
_cell.angle_gamma   90.00
#
_symmetry.space_group_name_H-M   'P 1'
#
loop_
_entity.id
_entity.type
_entity.pdbx_description
1 polymer ?
#
loop_
_entity_poly.entity_id
_entity_poly.type
_entity_poly.pdbx_seq_one_letter_code
_entity_poly.pdbx_strand_id
1 'polypeptide(L)'
;MPDTLRLYIAEKPSVGRELAKCLRGPVARHDGYLTTQDGVVTWLFGHILRQAEPEEYDPKYKRWRAEDLPIIPAQWKLYVDKDCEKQFGIVKSLIAKADEIVHGGDPDREGQLLVDEVLDYLGNKKPVRRILLNALDETSIKKANAHLRDNKDFFNLKQSALARARADWLIGMNLSRAYTLAARRAGHEGLVLPIGRVKTPTLSLVVRREREIEHFKPVDYYNIKATFQHENGSFTAQWKPKDTMAGLDSESRLIDKSLAETKLREFSAAPHDGEITAYQKAKKQEPQPLPFSLSTLQVLAGKMYGYAPQLVLDTAQKLYEKKLTTYPRSDCEYLPLNQHGDAAKILSHLSKAGDPELAAWVPAAKPQQKSRAWNDKKISAHHAIIPTTVQADVTKMTEEERNLYHLIGRGYIAQFYPVHTYDQTKVEVTYKDELFTASGRTERDLGWKVMYQSKRRQEADDDDKDDKEEKDDESGKTLPAMKKHDQASWKRGRIVSRVTKPPVRFTPSLLLAGMKEIHKYVKNPEAKKQLKDVYGIGTEATRATIIDDLIRRKFMKTQGKKKYLVPTPAAYLLVDALPDEMTYPDSTAIWEDKLHSMSEGEGTLEEFLKGQIDFTRTLCQKAYQAEIKVTGENICPRCHKGVLLQRKGRNGLFWGCSNYPKCRMTCNDKNGKPDLEDAKRRLARAPRDMAAGTAGNASSGAAPYRPAQPAAVYRNEERSASVGDEIAALNQLFSAADYEANLAADMASYVPERRQAPSSWSDKPKFSASPMEHLQKEGADTKEKKYLCPRCREGHLRRIQGRNGVFWGCSNYPRCTATFDDEKGRPLL
;
A
#
# COMPACT_ATOMS: atom_id res chain seq x y z
N MET A 1 -19.12 -26.19 38.12
CA MET A 1 -18.89 -25.02 37.23
C MET A 1 -18.40 -23.89 38.10
N PRO A 2 -17.53 -23.00 37.69
CA PRO A 2 -17.23 -21.81 38.48
C PRO A 2 -18.53 -21.04 38.73
N ASP A 3 -18.65 -20.38 39.89
CA ASP A 3 -19.84 -19.61 40.27
C ASP A 3 -20.19 -18.48 39.27
N THR A 4 -19.31 -18.16 38.37
CA THR A 4 -19.44 -17.17 37.27
C THR A 4 -19.10 -17.78 35.93
N LEU A 5 -20.04 -17.74 34.98
CA LEU A 5 -19.85 -18.21 33.61
C LEU A 5 -19.11 -17.17 32.78
N ARG A 6 -17.83 -17.41 32.51
CA ARG A 6 -17.01 -16.55 31.65
C ARG A 6 -17.09 -16.99 30.19
N LEU A 7 -17.38 -16.05 29.28
CA LEU A 7 -17.47 -16.27 27.84
C LEU A 7 -16.32 -15.55 27.13
N TYR A 8 -15.46 -16.30 26.47
CA TYR A 8 -14.43 -15.78 25.56
C TYR A 8 -14.99 -15.71 24.14
N ILE A 9 -14.89 -14.56 23.48
CA ILE A 9 -15.31 -14.36 22.11
C ILE A 9 -14.07 -14.04 21.28
N ALA A 10 -13.57 -15.01 20.51
CA ALA A 10 -12.46 -14.83 19.61
C ALA A 10 -12.91 -14.29 18.24
N GLU A 11 -12.02 -13.64 17.51
CA GLU A 11 -12.31 -13.14 16.15
C GLU A 11 -12.53 -14.27 15.14
N LYS A 12 -11.78 -15.36 15.27
CA LYS A 12 -11.75 -16.49 14.32
C LYS A 12 -11.78 -17.84 15.03
N PRO A 13 -12.29 -18.90 14.37
CA PRO A 13 -12.32 -20.25 14.94
C PRO A 13 -10.93 -20.79 15.33
N SER A 14 -9.88 -20.45 14.58
CA SER A 14 -8.49 -20.84 14.85
C SER A 14 -8.00 -20.27 16.18
N VAL A 15 -8.21 -18.98 16.40
CA VAL A 15 -7.84 -18.29 17.65
C VAL A 15 -8.60 -18.87 18.83
N GLY A 16 -9.93 -19.06 18.69
CA GLY A 16 -10.77 -19.67 19.75
C GLY A 16 -10.28 -21.07 20.15
N ARG A 17 -9.89 -21.90 19.17
CA ARG A 17 -9.35 -23.24 19.45
C ARG A 17 -8.01 -23.21 20.20
N GLU A 18 -7.11 -22.31 19.83
CA GLU A 18 -5.82 -22.20 20.53
C GLU A 18 -6.01 -21.62 21.94
N LEU A 19 -6.88 -20.61 22.09
CA LEU A 19 -7.22 -20.07 23.40
C LEU A 19 -7.80 -21.15 24.33
N ALA A 20 -8.77 -21.94 23.86
CA ALA A 20 -9.39 -23.00 24.64
C ALA A 20 -8.39 -24.05 25.13
N LYS A 21 -7.36 -24.40 24.34
CA LYS A 21 -6.31 -25.36 24.75
C LYS A 21 -5.43 -24.85 25.90
N CYS A 22 -5.35 -23.53 26.07
CA CYS A 22 -4.53 -22.88 27.09
C CYS A 22 -5.30 -22.58 28.38
N LEU A 23 -6.63 -22.79 28.38
CA LEU A 23 -7.49 -22.70 29.55
C LEU A 23 -7.46 -24.01 30.32
N ARG A 24 -7.86 -23.98 31.60
CA ARG A 24 -7.81 -25.17 32.46
C ARG A 24 -8.86 -26.21 32.10
N GLY A 25 -8.54 -27.49 32.35
CA GLY A 25 -9.44 -28.63 32.22
C GLY A 25 -9.55 -29.18 30.79
N PRO A 26 -10.35 -30.23 30.60
CA PRO A 26 -10.57 -30.84 29.31
C PRO A 26 -11.38 -29.91 28.40
N VAL A 27 -11.07 -29.92 27.12
CA VAL A 27 -11.78 -29.15 26.09
C VAL A 27 -12.87 -30.03 25.48
N ALA A 28 -14.13 -29.72 25.73
CA ALA A 28 -15.27 -30.35 25.07
C ALA A 28 -15.73 -29.52 23.86
N ARG A 29 -16.05 -30.22 22.75
CA ARG A 29 -16.42 -29.57 21.47
C ARG A 29 -17.93 -29.56 21.29
N HIS A 30 -18.45 -28.43 20.91
CA HIS A 30 -19.83 -28.19 20.53
C HIS A 30 -19.91 -27.51 19.16
N ASP A 31 -21.10 -27.43 18.61
CA ASP A 31 -21.31 -26.69 17.39
C ASP A 31 -21.15 -25.18 17.63
N GLY A 32 -20.14 -24.55 17.02
CA GLY A 32 -19.84 -23.13 17.13
C GLY A 32 -19.16 -22.65 18.43
N TYR A 33 -18.84 -23.56 19.39
CA TYR A 33 -18.12 -23.18 20.62
C TYR A 33 -17.40 -24.37 21.27
N LEU A 34 -16.59 -24.07 22.27
CA LEU A 34 -15.84 -25.03 23.09
C LEU A 34 -16.12 -24.75 24.57
N THR A 35 -16.16 -25.79 25.42
CA THR A 35 -16.27 -25.63 26.89
C THR A 35 -15.00 -26.12 27.55
N THR A 36 -14.57 -25.40 28.59
CA THR A 36 -13.40 -25.68 29.42
C THR A 36 -13.78 -25.51 30.88
N GLN A 37 -12.88 -25.82 31.83
CA GLN A 37 -13.11 -25.55 33.24
C GLN A 37 -13.16 -24.03 33.55
N ASP A 38 -12.44 -23.19 32.78
CA ASP A 38 -12.36 -21.73 32.98
C ASP A 38 -13.51 -20.96 32.31
N GLY A 39 -14.32 -21.63 31.47
CA GLY A 39 -15.44 -20.99 30.78
C GLY A 39 -15.72 -21.54 29.40
N VAL A 40 -16.51 -20.78 28.65
CA VAL A 40 -16.90 -21.11 27.27
C VAL A 40 -16.10 -20.26 26.30
N VAL A 41 -15.63 -20.84 25.21
CA VAL A 41 -14.91 -20.15 24.14
C VAL A 41 -15.71 -20.27 22.85
N THR A 42 -16.13 -19.15 22.30
CA THR A 42 -16.78 -19.05 20.98
C THR A 42 -15.97 -18.12 20.07
N TRP A 43 -16.43 -17.94 18.85
CA TRP A 43 -15.73 -17.13 17.86
C TRP A 43 -16.67 -16.48 16.87
N LEU A 44 -16.18 -15.47 16.20
CA LEU A 44 -16.78 -14.87 15.01
C LEU A 44 -16.11 -15.46 13.75
N PHE A 45 -16.57 -15.03 12.57
CA PHE A 45 -15.95 -15.34 11.27
C PHE A 45 -15.40 -14.05 10.62
N GLY A 46 -14.78 -13.16 11.40
CA GLY A 46 -14.57 -11.78 11.05
C GLY A 46 -15.87 -11.00 11.30
N HIS A 47 -16.26 -10.09 10.41
CA HIS A 47 -17.55 -9.42 10.50
C HIS A 47 -18.71 -10.41 10.32
N ILE A 48 -19.57 -10.53 11.30
CA ILE A 48 -20.83 -11.28 11.24
C ILE A 48 -22.04 -10.35 11.16
N LEU A 49 -21.81 -9.04 11.32
CA LEU A 49 -22.75 -7.97 11.04
C LEU A 49 -22.28 -7.21 9.81
N ARG A 50 -23.19 -6.73 8.99
CA ARG A 50 -22.94 -5.85 7.85
C ARG A 50 -23.72 -4.56 7.96
N GLN A 51 -23.16 -3.48 7.43
CA GLN A 51 -23.89 -2.23 7.29
C GLN A 51 -25.05 -2.40 6.28
N ALA A 52 -26.11 -1.63 6.49
CA ALA A 52 -27.25 -1.65 5.60
C ALA A 52 -26.90 -1.16 4.20
N GLU A 53 -27.42 -1.85 3.18
CA GLU A 53 -27.41 -1.37 1.82
C GLU A 53 -28.33 -0.14 1.66
N PRO A 54 -28.07 0.74 0.67
CA PRO A 54 -28.91 1.92 0.46
C PRO A 54 -30.42 1.63 0.38
N GLU A 55 -30.84 0.56 -0.29
CA GLU A 55 -32.24 0.16 -0.40
C GLU A 55 -32.86 -0.34 0.90
N GLU A 56 -32.06 -0.72 1.89
CA GLU A 56 -32.52 -1.09 3.23
C GLU A 56 -32.78 0.13 4.12
N TYR A 57 -32.29 1.31 3.71
CA TYR A 57 -32.69 2.61 4.28
C TYR A 57 -33.98 3.13 3.65
N ASP A 58 -34.06 3.11 2.31
CA ASP A 58 -35.23 3.52 1.52
C ASP A 58 -35.27 2.75 0.20
N PRO A 59 -36.33 1.99 -0.11
CA PRO A 59 -36.48 1.22 -1.37
C PRO A 59 -36.23 2.03 -2.65
N LYS A 60 -36.44 3.36 -2.63
CA LYS A 60 -36.15 4.24 -3.79
C LYS A 60 -34.70 4.17 -4.21
N TYR A 61 -33.73 3.94 -3.31
CA TYR A 61 -32.30 3.87 -3.61
C TYR A 61 -31.90 2.62 -4.39
N LYS A 62 -32.79 1.62 -4.55
CA LYS A 62 -32.56 0.48 -5.43
C LYS A 62 -32.32 0.93 -6.89
N ARG A 63 -33.04 1.96 -7.33
CA ARG A 63 -32.83 2.62 -8.62
C ARG A 63 -31.91 3.80 -8.45
N TRP A 64 -30.75 3.77 -9.12
CA TRP A 64 -29.79 4.85 -9.03
C TRP A 64 -30.27 6.10 -9.76
N ARG A 65 -30.38 7.20 -9.04
CA ARG A 65 -30.79 8.51 -9.56
C ARG A 65 -29.84 9.58 -9.00
N ALA A 66 -29.56 10.61 -9.81
CA ALA A 66 -28.66 11.69 -9.39
C ALA A 66 -29.29 12.58 -8.29
N GLU A 67 -30.60 12.77 -8.36
CA GLU A 67 -31.37 13.56 -7.39
C GLU A 67 -31.42 12.94 -5.97
N ASP A 68 -31.14 11.65 -5.85
CA ASP A 68 -31.12 10.95 -4.57
C ASP A 68 -29.74 11.02 -3.88
N LEU A 69 -28.74 11.61 -4.52
CA LEU A 69 -27.37 11.66 -3.99
C LEU A 69 -27.02 13.04 -3.38
N PRO A 70 -26.26 13.09 -2.28
CA PRO A 70 -25.70 11.93 -1.57
C PRO A 70 -26.71 11.27 -0.62
N ILE A 71 -26.65 9.94 -0.50
CA ILE A 71 -27.36 9.15 0.50
C ILE A 71 -26.58 9.26 1.81
N ILE A 72 -27.22 9.84 2.82
CA ILE A 72 -26.63 10.04 4.15
C ILE A 72 -27.57 9.41 5.17
N PRO A 73 -27.22 8.30 5.81
CA PRO A 73 -28.04 7.68 6.82
C PRO A 73 -28.23 8.60 8.04
N ALA A 74 -29.48 8.85 8.42
CA ALA A 74 -29.79 9.55 9.67
C ALA A 74 -29.44 8.69 10.88
N GLN A 75 -29.65 7.38 10.78
CA GLN A 75 -29.25 6.37 11.76
C GLN A 75 -28.58 5.21 11.02
N TRP A 76 -27.42 4.78 11.50
CA TRP A 76 -26.72 3.64 10.94
C TRP A 76 -27.39 2.33 11.35
N LYS A 77 -27.69 1.47 10.37
CA LYS A 77 -28.32 0.17 10.57
C LYS A 77 -27.32 -0.94 10.28
N LEU A 78 -27.36 -1.96 11.12
CA LEU A 78 -26.58 -3.19 10.94
C LEU A 78 -27.54 -4.37 10.76
N TYR A 79 -27.12 -5.34 9.97
CA TYR A 79 -27.83 -6.59 9.76
C TYR A 79 -26.89 -7.77 9.94
N VAL A 80 -27.42 -8.90 10.40
CA VAL A 80 -26.65 -10.14 10.45
C VAL A 80 -26.41 -10.60 9.02
N ASP A 81 -25.17 -10.97 8.70
CA ASP A 81 -24.85 -11.57 7.43
C ASP A 81 -25.53 -12.95 7.33
N LYS A 82 -26.16 -13.23 6.17
CA LYS A 82 -26.92 -14.47 5.94
C LYS A 82 -26.08 -15.72 6.13
N ASP A 83 -24.83 -15.69 5.75
CA ASP A 83 -23.90 -16.82 5.86
C ASP A 83 -23.44 -17.03 7.31
N CYS A 84 -23.66 -16.05 8.19
CA CYS A 84 -23.26 -16.06 9.59
C CYS A 84 -24.42 -16.23 10.58
N GLU A 85 -25.68 -16.31 10.13
CA GLU A 85 -26.89 -16.36 10.99
C GLU A 85 -26.81 -17.47 12.06
N LYS A 86 -26.34 -18.66 11.67
CA LYS A 86 -26.21 -19.79 12.60
C LYS A 86 -25.23 -19.47 13.74
N GLN A 87 -24.04 -18.98 13.39
CA GLN A 87 -23.00 -18.64 14.38
C GLN A 87 -23.43 -17.45 15.23
N PHE A 88 -24.06 -16.44 14.64
CA PHE A 88 -24.62 -15.31 15.37
C PHE A 88 -25.64 -15.79 16.42
N GLY A 89 -26.53 -16.73 16.06
CA GLY A 89 -27.50 -17.32 16.99
C GLY A 89 -26.84 -18.01 18.19
N ILE A 90 -25.73 -18.73 17.94
CA ILE A 90 -24.92 -19.38 18.99
C ILE A 90 -24.29 -18.32 19.90
N VAL A 91 -23.60 -17.32 19.32
CA VAL A 91 -22.95 -16.24 20.10
C VAL A 91 -23.97 -15.49 20.93
N LYS A 92 -25.11 -15.11 20.35
CA LYS A 92 -26.24 -14.46 21.06
C LYS A 92 -26.70 -15.28 22.27
N SER A 93 -26.91 -16.58 22.08
CA SER A 93 -27.34 -17.50 23.17
C SER A 93 -26.30 -17.59 24.29
N LEU A 94 -25.01 -17.63 23.94
CA LEU A 94 -23.91 -17.70 24.90
C LEU A 94 -23.73 -16.38 25.65
N ILE A 95 -23.82 -15.24 24.98
CA ILE A 95 -23.80 -13.90 25.61
C ILE A 95 -24.95 -13.78 26.63
N ALA A 96 -26.15 -14.27 26.29
CA ALA A 96 -27.28 -14.20 27.21
C ALA A 96 -27.04 -14.97 28.52
N LYS A 97 -26.28 -16.10 28.44
CA LYS A 97 -26.00 -16.98 29.60
C LYS A 97 -24.75 -16.58 30.39
N ALA A 98 -23.83 -15.85 29.80
CA ALA A 98 -22.58 -15.47 30.45
C ALA A 98 -22.80 -14.42 31.56
N ASP A 99 -21.94 -14.42 32.57
CA ASP A 99 -21.87 -13.38 33.61
C ASP A 99 -20.78 -12.34 33.28
N GLU A 100 -19.68 -12.76 32.69
CA GLU A 100 -18.57 -11.92 32.23
C GLU A 100 -18.17 -12.31 30.81
N ILE A 101 -17.83 -11.33 29.99
CA ILE A 101 -17.34 -11.55 28.62
C ILE A 101 -15.88 -11.18 28.54
N VAL A 102 -15.08 -12.02 27.87
CA VAL A 102 -13.70 -11.73 27.50
C VAL A 102 -13.64 -11.51 26.00
N HIS A 103 -13.43 -10.27 25.61
CA HIS A 103 -13.26 -9.83 24.24
C HIS A 103 -11.90 -10.27 23.72
N GLY A 104 -11.86 -11.23 22.82
CA GLY A 104 -10.68 -11.87 22.23
C GLY A 104 -10.52 -11.60 20.74
N GLY A 105 -10.98 -10.44 20.24
CA GLY A 105 -10.64 -9.95 18.90
C GLY A 105 -9.14 -9.68 18.76
N ASP A 106 -8.63 -9.58 17.54
CA ASP A 106 -7.23 -9.23 17.30
C ASP A 106 -6.89 -7.89 18.00
N PRO A 107 -5.64 -7.66 18.45
CA PRO A 107 -5.30 -6.49 19.28
C PRO A 107 -5.15 -5.20 18.47
N ASP A 108 -5.97 -5.00 17.45
CA ASP A 108 -6.02 -3.82 16.61
C ASP A 108 -7.40 -3.17 16.63
N ARG A 109 -7.58 -2.07 15.90
CA ARG A 109 -8.83 -1.29 15.89
C ARG A 109 -9.99 -2.06 15.27
N GLU A 110 -9.73 -2.96 14.33
CA GLU A 110 -10.76 -3.76 13.70
C GLU A 110 -11.19 -4.92 14.57
N GLY A 111 -10.25 -5.72 15.07
CA GLY A 111 -10.57 -6.78 16.02
C GLY A 111 -11.29 -6.25 17.24
N GLN A 112 -11.03 -4.98 17.64
CA GLN A 112 -11.81 -4.29 18.67
C GLN A 112 -13.24 -4.03 18.22
N LEU A 113 -13.45 -3.50 17.02
CA LEU A 113 -14.80 -3.18 16.51
C LEU A 113 -15.62 -4.45 16.29
N LEU A 114 -15.06 -5.49 15.71
CA LEU A 114 -15.74 -6.73 15.36
C LEU A 114 -16.54 -7.35 16.50
N VAL A 115 -15.96 -7.42 17.68
CA VAL A 115 -16.63 -8.01 18.86
C VAL A 115 -17.52 -6.97 19.54
N ASP A 116 -17.05 -5.73 19.67
CA ASP A 116 -17.83 -4.65 20.30
C ASP A 116 -19.12 -4.36 19.53
N GLU A 117 -19.10 -4.43 18.21
CA GLU A 117 -20.27 -4.20 17.36
C GLU A 117 -21.36 -5.25 17.60
N VAL A 118 -20.97 -6.51 17.80
CA VAL A 118 -21.91 -7.58 18.19
C VAL A 118 -22.46 -7.36 19.59
N LEU A 119 -21.61 -6.94 20.53
CA LEU A 119 -22.05 -6.62 21.90
C LEU A 119 -23.03 -5.45 21.93
N ASP A 120 -22.74 -4.39 21.15
CA ASP A 120 -23.63 -3.23 21.00
C ASP A 120 -24.97 -3.60 20.34
N TYR A 121 -24.91 -4.37 19.23
CA TYR A 121 -26.08 -4.83 18.51
C TYR A 121 -27.03 -5.65 19.37
N LEU A 122 -26.47 -6.44 20.28
CA LEU A 122 -27.25 -7.24 21.26
C LEU A 122 -27.57 -6.47 22.54
N GLY A 123 -27.18 -5.20 22.67
CA GLY A 123 -27.45 -4.36 23.85
C GLY A 123 -26.80 -4.88 25.13
N ASN A 124 -25.60 -5.46 25.04
CA ASN A 124 -24.91 -6.04 26.19
C ASN A 124 -24.68 -5.02 27.32
N LYS A 125 -25.00 -5.41 28.55
CA LYS A 125 -24.76 -4.63 29.79
C LYS A 125 -23.81 -5.33 30.75
N LYS A 126 -23.36 -6.53 30.43
CA LYS A 126 -22.46 -7.33 31.26
C LYS A 126 -21.02 -6.81 31.23
N PRO A 127 -20.24 -7.06 32.29
CA PRO A 127 -18.81 -6.70 32.29
C PRO A 127 -18.08 -7.32 31.10
N VAL A 128 -17.22 -6.50 30.46
CA VAL A 128 -16.38 -6.96 29.33
C VAL A 128 -14.92 -6.70 29.67
N ARG A 129 -14.13 -7.77 29.68
CA ARG A 129 -12.68 -7.71 29.76
C ARG A 129 -12.06 -7.88 28.39
N ARG A 130 -10.85 -7.39 28.22
CA ARG A 130 -10.08 -7.46 26.98
C ARG A 130 -8.84 -8.32 27.15
N ILE A 131 -8.71 -9.38 26.35
CA ILE A 131 -7.49 -10.15 26.20
C ILE A 131 -6.76 -9.68 24.95
N LEU A 132 -5.43 -9.42 25.06
CA LEU A 132 -4.60 -9.01 23.95
C LEU A 132 -3.70 -10.17 23.51
N LEU A 133 -4.08 -10.85 22.41
CA LEU A 133 -3.39 -12.03 21.90
C LEU A 133 -2.39 -11.62 20.80
N ASN A 134 -1.21 -11.16 21.20
CA ASN A 134 -0.14 -10.75 20.27
C ASN A 134 0.57 -11.95 19.63
N ALA A 135 0.47 -13.14 20.23
CA ALA A 135 0.96 -14.41 19.69
C ALA A 135 0.07 -15.55 20.18
N LEU A 136 0.00 -16.63 19.40
CA LEU A 136 -0.87 -17.77 19.67
C LEU A 136 -0.11 -19.00 20.23
N ASP A 137 1.13 -18.82 20.70
CA ASP A 137 1.82 -19.83 21.48
C ASP A 137 1.26 -19.92 22.90
N GLU A 138 1.40 -21.08 23.52
CA GLU A 138 0.80 -21.39 24.83
C GLU A 138 1.25 -20.41 25.92
N THR A 139 2.52 -20.04 25.92
CA THR A 139 3.11 -19.14 26.94
C THR A 139 2.51 -17.72 26.83
N SER A 140 2.41 -17.21 25.60
CA SER A 140 1.84 -15.89 25.32
C SER A 140 0.36 -15.83 25.67
N ILE A 141 -0.42 -16.86 25.32
CA ILE A 141 -1.86 -16.92 25.65
C ILE A 141 -2.06 -16.98 27.17
N LYS A 142 -1.32 -17.81 27.89
CA LYS A 142 -1.44 -17.90 29.36
C LYS A 142 -1.09 -16.58 30.03
N LYS A 143 -0.04 -15.90 29.56
CA LYS A 143 0.35 -14.57 30.06
C LYS A 143 -0.73 -13.53 29.78
N ALA A 144 -1.30 -13.51 28.58
CA ALA A 144 -2.37 -12.57 28.20
C ALA A 144 -3.63 -12.82 29.04
N ASN A 145 -4.01 -14.08 29.27
CA ASN A 145 -5.18 -14.43 30.09
C ASN A 145 -5.01 -14.07 31.59
N ALA A 146 -3.76 -14.06 32.10
CA ALA A 146 -3.48 -13.58 33.44
C ALA A 146 -3.53 -12.05 33.59
N HIS A 147 -3.51 -11.28 32.47
CA HIS A 147 -3.47 -9.81 32.46
C HIS A 147 -4.63 -9.20 31.65
N LEU A 148 -5.86 -9.64 31.94
CA LEU A 148 -7.06 -9.06 31.34
C LEU A 148 -7.21 -7.59 31.72
N ARG A 149 -7.57 -6.75 30.73
CA ARG A 149 -7.81 -5.32 30.90
C ARG A 149 -9.31 -5.00 30.90
N ASP A 150 -9.71 -3.81 31.29
CA ASP A 150 -11.10 -3.36 31.07
C ASP A 150 -11.28 -3.02 29.57
N ASN A 151 -12.39 -3.48 28.96
CA ASN A 151 -12.68 -3.19 27.56
C ASN A 151 -12.92 -1.69 27.29
N LYS A 152 -13.32 -0.93 28.31
CA LYS A 152 -13.51 0.52 28.22
C LYS A 152 -12.22 1.27 27.86
N ASP A 153 -11.05 0.74 28.22
CA ASP A 153 -9.76 1.32 27.86
C ASP A 153 -9.54 1.40 26.34
N PHE A 154 -10.31 0.64 25.57
CA PHE A 154 -10.20 0.51 24.11
C PHE A 154 -11.33 1.23 23.36
N PHE A 155 -12.13 2.06 24.05
CA PHE A 155 -13.24 2.79 23.46
C PHE A 155 -12.82 3.66 22.27
N ASN A 156 -11.72 4.40 22.39
CA ASN A 156 -11.21 5.26 21.32
C ASN A 156 -10.81 4.47 20.07
N LEU A 157 -10.25 3.28 20.27
CA LEU A 157 -9.87 2.36 19.19
C LEU A 157 -11.10 1.91 18.40
N LYS A 158 -12.18 1.53 19.10
CA LYS A 158 -13.50 1.22 18.51
C LYS A 158 -14.06 2.40 17.72
N GLN A 159 -14.02 3.63 18.29
CA GLN A 159 -14.53 4.84 17.63
C GLN A 159 -13.80 5.15 16.32
N SER A 160 -12.47 5.02 16.31
CA SER A 160 -11.65 5.20 15.12
C SER A 160 -12.02 4.19 14.01
N ALA A 161 -12.22 2.92 14.38
CA ALA A 161 -12.63 1.88 13.45
C ALA A 161 -14.03 2.16 12.85
N LEU A 162 -14.98 2.50 13.70
CA LEU A 162 -16.35 2.83 13.29
C LEU A 162 -16.41 4.07 12.38
N ALA A 163 -15.62 5.10 12.70
CA ALA A 163 -15.48 6.30 11.88
C ALA A 163 -15.01 5.96 10.46
N ARG A 164 -14.01 5.09 10.36
CA ARG A 164 -13.49 4.62 9.09
C ARG A 164 -14.53 3.85 8.30
N ALA A 165 -15.18 2.84 8.90
CA ALA A 165 -16.19 2.02 8.25
C ALA A 165 -17.32 2.87 7.64
N ARG A 166 -17.85 3.83 8.42
CA ARG A 166 -18.90 4.74 7.95
C ARG A 166 -18.45 5.70 6.86
N ALA A 167 -17.23 6.24 6.96
CA ALA A 167 -16.66 7.12 5.93
C ALA A 167 -16.48 6.39 4.61
N ASP A 168 -15.95 5.18 4.65
CA ASP A 168 -15.72 4.37 3.45
C ASP A 168 -17.07 3.97 2.79
N TRP A 169 -18.10 3.69 3.57
CA TRP A 169 -19.47 3.49 3.05
C TRP A 169 -20.01 4.76 2.38
N LEU A 170 -19.91 5.95 3.03
CA LEU A 170 -20.37 7.22 2.46
C LEU A 170 -19.70 7.50 1.12
N ILE A 171 -18.38 7.37 1.05
CA ILE A 171 -17.61 7.66 -0.17
C ILE A 171 -17.90 6.61 -1.24
N GLY A 172 -17.79 5.32 -0.90
CA GLY A 172 -17.95 4.22 -1.84
C GLY A 172 -19.33 4.19 -2.48
N MET A 173 -20.39 4.22 -1.67
CA MET A 173 -21.76 4.13 -2.14
C MET A 173 -22.17 5.37 -2.95
N ASN A 174 -21.85 6.56 -2.48
CA ASN A 174 -22.29 7.78 -3.13
C ASN A 174 -21.51 8.11 -4.39
N LEU A 175 -20.17 8.10 -4.32
CA LEU A 175 -19.35 8.50 -5.46
C LEU A 175 -19.38 7.47 -6.59
N SER A 176 -19.41 6.14 -6.27
CA SER A 176 -19.56 5.13 -7.32
C SER A 176 -20.85 5.32 -8.10
N ARG A 177 -21.97 5.63 -7.43
CA ARG A 177 -23.26 5.93 -8.08
C ARG A 177 -23.20 7.24 -8.86
N ALA A 178 -22.69 8.32 -8.26
CA ALA A 178 -22.63 9.65 -8.87
C ALA A 178 -21.84 9.64 -10.19
N TYR A 179 -20.61 9.11 -10.17
CA TYR A 179 -19.75 9.08 -11.35
C TYR A 179 -20.18 8.03 -12.38
N THR A 180 -20.79 6.91 -11.96
CA THR A 180 -21.43 5.97 -12.90
C THR A 180 -22.58 6.62 -13.65
N LEU A 181 -23.45 7.38 -12.96
CA LEU A 181 -24.53 8.14 -13.60
C LEU A 181 -24.01 9.22 -14.54
N ALA A 182 -22.92 9.91 -14.16
CA ALA A 182 -22.25 10.87 -15.03
C ALA A 182 -21.68 10.20 -16.30
N ALA A 183 -21.04 9.03 -16.16
CA ALA A 183 -20.54 8.25 -17.28
C ALA A 183 -21.69 7.78 -18.21
N ARG A 184 -22.82 7.32 -17.65
CA ARG A 184 -24.00 6.96 -18.44
C ARG A 184 -24.58 8.14 -19.20
N ARG A 185 -24.65 9.34 -18.60
CA ARG A 185 -25.05 10.56 -19.32
C ARG A 185 -24.13 10.90 -20.50
N ALA A 186 -22.84 10.61 -20.36
CA ALA A 186 -21.85 10.75 -21.42
C ALA A 186 -21.89 9.64 -22.48
N GLY A 187 -22.80 8.64 -22.36
CA GLY A 187 -22.97 7.56 -23.34
C GLY A 187 -22.22 6.26 -23.02
N HIS A 188 -21.63 6.14 -21.83
CA HIS A 188 -21.01 4.90 -21.36
C HIS A 188 -22.03 4.01 -20.64
N GLU A 189 -23.03 3.52 -21.37
CA GLU A 189 -24.03 2.59 -20.83
C GLU A 189 -23.38 1.24 -20.48
N GLY A 190 -23.79 0.63 -19.36
CA GLY A 190 -23.28 -0.67 -18.89
C GLY A 190 -21.92 -0.62 -18.17
N LEU A 191 -21.28 0.55 -18.03
CA LEU A 191 -20.08 0.70 -17.25
C LEU A 191 -20.44 1.14 -15.82
N VAL A 192 -19.87 0.47 -14.82
CA VAL A 192 -19.89 0.88 -13.42
C VAL A 192 -18.51 1.34 -13.01
N LEU A 193 -18.43 2.49 -12.37
CA LEU A 193 -17.19 3.11 -11.90
C LEU A 193 -17.06 2.90 -10.37
N PRO A 194 -16.34 1.87 -9.91
CA PRO A 194 -16.15 1.62 -8.48
C PRO A 194 -15.15 2.63 -7.94
N ILE A 195 -15.62 3.50 -7.05
CA ILE A 195 -14.79 4.51 -6.41
C ILE A 195 -14.58 4.11 -4.95
N GLY A 196 -13.36 4.28 -4.46
CA GLY A 196 -13.02 4.02 -3.08
C GLY A 196 -11.73 4.71 -2.71
N ARG A 197 -11.61 5.03 -1.44
CA ARG A 197 -10.51 5.80 -0.86
C ARG A 197 -9.12 5.21 -1.18
N VAL A 198 -8.97 3.89 -1.14
CA VAL A 198 -7.72 3.19 -1.46
C VAL A 198 -7.68 2.71 -2.90
N LYS A 199 -8.78 2.15 -3.40
CA LYS A 199 -8.88 1.55 -4.73
C LYS A 199 -8.59 2.56 -5.85
N THR A 200 -9.15 3.76 -5.75
CA THR A 200 -9.01 4.80 -6.77
C THR A 200 -7.57 5.31 -6.89
N PRO A 201 -6.87 5.72 -5.81
CA PRO A 201 -5.46 6.11 -5.92
C PRO A 201 -4.57 4.97 -6.41
N THR A 202 -4.85 3.71 -6.02
CA THR A 202 -4.10 2.55 -6.50
C THR A 202 -4.20 2.40 -8.03
N LEU A 203 -5.41 2.51 -8.59
CA LEU A 203 -5.61 2.48 -10.04
C LEU A 203 -4.91 3.66 -10.72
N SER A 204 -4.98 4.84 -10.11
CA SER A 204 -4.36 6.05 -10.61
C SER A 204 -2.83 5.96 -10.72
N LEU A 205 -2.16 5.24 -9.81
CA LEU A 205 -0.72 4.97 -9.93
C LEU A 205 -0.39 4.26 -11.24
N VAL A 206 -1.19 3.25 -11.62
CA VAL A 206 -0.97 2.48 -12.84
C VAL A 206 -1.24 3.34 -14.08
N VAL A 207 -2.33 4.11 -14.10
CA VAL A 207 -2.67 5.01 -15.21
C VAL A 207 -1.60 6.09 -15.41
N ARG A 208 -1.12 6.71 -14.33
CA ARG A 208 -0.06 7.71 -14.41
C ARG A 208 1.25 7.13 -14.89
N ARG A 209 1.65 5.96 -14.38
CA ARG A 209 2.86 5.26 -14.82
C ARG A 209 2.81 4.95 -16.32
N GLU A 210 1.66 4.52 -16.82
CA GLU A 210 1.51 4.25 -18.26
C GLU A 210 1.63 5.54 -19.08
N ARG A 211 1.02 6.64 -18.63
CA ARG A 211 1.17 7.94 -19.28
C ARG A 211 2.61 8.47 -19.26
N GLU A 212 3.33 8.27 -18.16
CA GLU A 212 4.75 8.59 -18.08
C GLU A 212 5.54 7.83 -19.15
N ILE A 213 5.22 6.54 -19.37
CA ILE A 213 5.87 5.71 -20.38
C ILE A 213 5.47 6.13 -21.80
N GLU A 214 4.17 6.39 -22.05
CA GLU A 214 3.64 6.80 -23.36
C GLU A 214 4.19 8.16 -23.82
N HIS A 215 4.44 9.08 -22.88
CA HIS A 215 4.96 10.41 -23.19
C HIS A 215 6.49 10.52 -23.00
N PHE A 216 7.14 9.43 -22.61
CA PHE A 216 8.58 9.43 -22.39
C PHE A 216 9.33 9.66 -23.69
N LYS A 217 10.27 10.60 -23.67
CA LYS A 217 11.19 10.86 -24.77
C LYS A 217 12.59 10.47 -24.31
N PRO A 218 13.20 9.46 -24.93
CA PRO A 218 14.57 9.08 -24.60
C PRO A 218 15.52 10.22 -24.96
N VAL A 219 16.49 10.47 -24.08
CA VAL A 219 17.53 11.50 -24.25
C VAL A 219 18.86 10.80 -24.11
N ASP A 220 19.74 11.00 -25.09
CA ASP A 220 21.13 10.54 -25.03
C ASP A 220 21.92 11.39 -24.03
N TYR A 221 22.79 10.75 -23.25
CA TYR A 221 23.72 11.43 -22.35
C TYR A 221 25.09 10.73 -22.34
N TYR A 222 26.09 11.47 -21.95
CA TYR A 222 27.50 11.08 -22.15
C TYR A 222 28.27 11.18 -20.84
N ASN A 223 28.88 10.06 -20.43
CA ASN A 223 29.79 10.01 -19.28
C ASN A 223 31.20 9.90 -19.77
N ILE A 224 32.12 10.75 -19.31
CA ILE A 224 33.55 10.62 -19.59
C ILE A 224 34.19 9.82 -18.46
N LYS A 225 34.78 8.66 -18.80
CA LYS A 225 35.54 7.82 -17.89
C LYS A 225 37.02 7.86 -18.25
N ALA A 226 37.86 8.12 -17.27
CA ALA A 226 39.32 8.16 -17.40
C ALA A 226 39.96 7.00 -16.64
N THR A 227 41.00 6.42 -17.19
CA THR A 227 41.87 5.50 -16.49
C THR A 227 43.13 6.25 -16.07
N PHE A 228 43.37 6.27 -14.76
CA PHE A 228 44.56 6.83 -14.14
C PHE A 228 45.50 5.71 -13.68
N GLN A 229 46.78 5.98 -13.72
CA GLN A 229 47.86 5.12 -13.19
C GLN A 229 48.41 5.76 -11.91
N HIS A 230 48.29 5.02 -10.83
CA HIS A 230 48.97 5.31 -9.57
C HIS A 230 50.15 4.30 -9.39
N GLU A 231 51.09 4.56 -8.49
CA GLU A 231 52.20 3.62 -8.20
C GLU A 231 51.69 2.23 -7.78
N ASN A 232 50.63 2.17 -7.05
CA ASN A 232 50.02 0.92 -6.51
C ASN A 232 49.01 0.26 -7.47
N GLY A 233 48.84 0.77 -8.69
CA GLY A 233 47.95 0.19 -9.69
C GLY A 233 47.08 1.20 -10.45
N SER A 234 46.35 0.72 -11.45
CA SER A 234 45.47 1.57 -12.25
C SER A 234 44.02 1.53 -11.74
N PHE A 235 43.30 2.65 -11.90
CA PHE A 235 41.89 2.73 -11.57
C PHE A 235 41.12 3.59 -12.57
N THR A 236 39.81 3.42 -12.64
CA THR A 236 38.94 4.22 -13.50
C THR A 236 38.15 5.21 -12.66
N ALA A 237 38.14 6.48 -13.06
CA ALA A 237 37.38 7.54 -12.44
C ALA A 237 36.45 8.18 -13.48
N GLN A 238 35.31 8.66 -13.03
CA GLN A 238 34.32 9.35 -13.86
C GLN A 238 34.46 10.85 -13.65
N TRP A 239 34.52 11.58 -14.76
CA TRP A 239 34.45 13.03 -14.73
C TRP A 239 33.12 13.54 -14.16
N LYS A 240 33.21 14.55 -13.33
CA LYS A 240 32.10 15.27 -12.76
C LYS A 240 32.06 16.68 -13.31
N PRO A 241 31.13 16.98 -14.26
CA PRO A 241 31.01 18.36 -14.77
C PRO A 241 30.56 19.29 -13.65
N LYS A 242 30.96 20.57 -13.74
CA LYS A 242 30.45 21.62 -12.82
C LYS A 242 28.99 21.89 -13.11
N ASP A 243 28.15 22.04 -12.10
CA ASP A 243 26.70 22.23 -12.27
C ASP A 243 26.32 23.47 -13.09
N THR A 244 27.23 24.44 -13.21
CA THR A 244 27.07 25.65 -14.01
C THR A 244 27.42 25.48 -15.49
N MET A 245 27.86 24.29 -15.90
CA MET A 245 28.27 24.01 -17.25
C MET A 245 27.09 23.94 -18.21
N ALA A 246 27.21 24.58 -19.36
CA ALA A 246 26.22 24.45 -20.44
C ALA A 246 26.21 23.00 -20.98
N GLY A 247 25.06 22.56 -21.51
CA GLY A 247 24.89 21.20 -22.05
C GLY A 247 24.56 20.11 -21.02
N LEU A 248 24.24 20.50 -19.81
CA LEU A 248 23.68 19.61 -18.79
C LEU A 248 22.16 19.70 -18.75
N ASP A 249 21.49 18.57 -18.41
CA ASP A 249 20.09 18.56 -18.11
C ASP A 249 19.82 18.86 -16.61
N SER A 250 18.54 18.80 -16.19
CA SER A 250 18.12 19.06 -14.79
C SER A 250 18.68 18.03 -13.77
N GLU A 251 19.24 16.92 -14.23
CA GLU A 251 19.87 15.89 -13.39
C GLU A 251 21.40 15.91 -13.48
N SER A 252 21.97 17.02 -13.98
CA SER A 252 23.41 17.24 -14.18
C SER A 252 24.06 16.18 -15.11
N ARG A 253 23.29 15.63 -16.08
CA ARG A 253 23.81 14.73 -17.10
C ARG A 253 24.21 15.52 -18.33
N LEU A 254 25.40 15.23 -18.88
CA LEU A 254 25.88 15.86 -20.12
C LEU A 254 25.11 15.30 -21.32
N ILE A 255 24.29 16.12 -21.97
CA ILE A 255 23.46 15.74 -23.12
C ILE A 255 24.02 16.23 -24.44
N ASP A 256 25.05 17.06 -24.42
CA ASP A 256 25.76 17.55 -25.61
C ASP A 256 26.96 16.65 -25.96
N LYS A 257 26.84 15.92 -27.09
CA LYS A 257 27.87 15.01 -27.57
C LYS A 257 29.12 15.75 -28.00
N SER A 258 28.97 16.89 -28.68
CA SER A 258 30.09 17.66 -29.20
C SER A 258 30.97 18.23 -28.09
N LEU A 259 30.30 18.64 -27.01
CA LEU A 259 30.94 19.09 -25.79
C LEU A 259 31.67 17.94 -25.06
N ALA A 260 31.07 16.73 -25.00
CA ALA A 260 31.75 15.54 -24.47
C ALA A 260 33.01 15.18 -25.24
N GLU A 261 32.97 15.25 -26.60
CA GLU A 261 34.09 14.96 -27.46
C GLU A 261 35.19 16.04 -27.34
N THR A 262 34.78 17.29 -27.19
CA THR A 262 35.72 18.41 -26.98
C THR A 262 36.44 18.27 -25.64
N LYS A 263 35.69 18.02 -24.56
CA LYS A 263 36.27 17.78 -23.24
C LYS A 263 37.21 16.57 -23.20
N LEU A 264 36.84 15.47 -23.86
CA LEU A 264 37.74 14.33 -23.95
C LEU A 264 39.04 14.65 -24.70
N ARG A 265 38.99 15.44 -25.80
CA ARG A 265 40.19 15.93 -26.52
C ARG A 265 41.07 16.80 -25.64
N GLU A 266 40.44 17.75 -24.89
CA GLU A 266 41.14 18.61 -23.93
C GLU A 266 41.89 17.80 -22.86
N PHE A 267 41.21 16.77 -22.30
CA PHE A 267 41.81 15.88 -21.30
C PHE A 267 42.94 15.03 -21.88
N SER A 268 42.83 14.62 -23.14
CA SER A 268 43.81 13.75 -23.80
C SER A 268 44.98 14.50 -24.41
N ALA A 269 44.86 15.81 -24.66
CA ALA A 269 45.93 16.66 -25.20
C ALA A 269 46.99 16.94 -24.11
N ALA A 270 48.31 16.74 -24.44
CA ALA A 270 49.41 16.94 -23.51
C ALA A 270 49.14 16.39 -22.09
N PRO A 271 49.00 15.05 -21.93
CA PRO A 271 48.68 14.44 -20.65
C PRO A 271 49.77 14.72 -19.63
N HIS A 272 49.34 15.01 -18.39
CA HIS A 272 50.23 15.18 -17.25
C HIS A 272 49.64 14.41 -16.03
N ASP A 273 50.30 14.50 -14.89
CA ASP A 273 49.81 13.90 -13.67
C ASP A 273 48.69 14.73 -13.06
N GLY A 274 47.61 14.07 -12.66
CA GLY A 274 46.58 14.63 -11.81
C GLY A 274 46.92 14.40 -10.34
N GLU A 275 46.33 15.15 -9.45
CA GLU A 275 46.50 15.05 -8.01
C GLU A 275 45.28 14.39 -7.35
N ILE A 276 45.49 13.46 -6.42
CA ILE A 276 44.45 12.92 -5.57
C ILE A 276 44.10 13.94 -4.50
N THR A 277 43.05 14.70 -4.73
CA THR A 277 42.60 15.79 -3.83
C THR A 277 41.81 15.29 -2.63
N ALA A 278 41.15 14.12 -2.75
CA ALA A 278 40.51 13.45 -1.62
C ALA A 278 40.64 11.93 -1.72
N TYR A 279 40.97 11.31 -0.60
CA TYR A 279 40.95 9.86 -0.39
C TYR A 279 40.27 9.54 0.91
N GLN A 280 39.14 8.82 0.87
CA GLN A 280 38.37 8.42 2.03
C GLN A 280 38.16 6.92 2.01
N LYS A 281 38.60 6.24 3.06
CA LYS A 281 38.34 4.82 3.28
C LYS A 281 37.56 4.65 4.57
N ALA A 282 36.32 4.16 4.48
CA ALA A 282 35.43 4.01 5.62
C ALA A 282 34.96 2.56 5.74
N LYS A 283 35.09 1.98 6.94
CA LYS A 283 34.47 0.70 7.26
C LYS A 283 32.97 0.89 7.37
N LYS A 284 32.22 0.16 6.56
CA LYS A 284 30.75 0.14 6.53
C LYS A 284 30.25 -1.19 7.02
N GLN A 285 29.06 -1.15 7.63
CA GLN A 285 28.36 -2.33 8.09
C GLN A 285 26.96 -2.30 7.52
N GLU A 286 26.49 -3.45 7.04
CA GLU A 286 25.13 -3.65 6.59
C GLU A 286 24.49 -4.70 7.49
N PRO A 287 23.48 -4.30 8.30
CA PRO A 287 22.84 -5.20 9.23
C PRO A 287 22.02 -6.25 8.49
N GLN A 288 21.64 -7.31 9.19
CA GLN A 288 20.74 -8.34 8.69
C GLN A 288 19.44 -7.72 8.17
N PRO A 289 18.88 -8.25 7.06
CA PRO A 289 17.54 -7.90 6.64
C PRO A 289 16.55 -8.25 7.77
N LEU A 290 15.55 -7.43 7.98
CA LEU A 290 14.48 -7.78 8.92
C LEU A 290 13.73 -9.02 8.42
N PRO A 291 13.12 -9.82 9.29
CA PRO A 291 12.14 -10.84 8.92
C PRO A 291 10.96 -10.22 8.16
N PHE A 292 10.03 -11.04 7.71
CA PHE A 292 8.99 -10.57 6.80
C PHE A 292 7.75 -10.05 7.52
N SER A 293 7.25 -8.91 7.06
CA SER A 293 5.82 -8.60 7.05
C SER A 293 5.16 -9.26 5.84
N LEU A 294 3.82 -9.29 5.76
CA LEU A 294 3.14 -9.84 4.59
C LEU A 294 3.55 -9.12 3.30
N SER A 295 3.53 -7.78 3.29
CA SER A 295 3.91 -7.01 2.10
C SER A 295 5.33 -7.29 1.64
N THR A 296 6.31 -7.36 2.54
CA THR A 296 7.70 -7.63 2.16
C THR A 296 7.88 -9.05 1.62
N LEU A 297 7.15 -10.02 2.16
CA LEU A 297 7.09 -11.38 1.63
C LEU A 297 6.46 -11.42 0.23
N GLN A 298 5.34 -10.72 0.03
CA GLN A 298 4.64 -10.62 -1.26
C GLN A 298 5.52 -9.98 -2.34
N VAL A 299 6.22 -8.89 -2.00
CA VAL A 299 7.14 -8.21 -2.93
C VAL A 299 8.30 -9.12 -3.31
N LEU A 300 8.92 -9.80 -2.34
CA LEU A 300 10.06 -10.68 -2.62
C LEU A 300 9.64 -11.93 -3.40
N ALA A 301 8.55 -12.59 -3.02
CA ALA A 301 8.04 -13.77 -3.73
C ALA A 301 7.59 -13.43 -5.15
N GLY A 302 6.96 -12.25 -5.34
CA GLY A 302 6.60 -11.75 -6.65
C GLY A 302 7.82 -11.48 -7.54
N LYS A 303 8.90 -10.93 -6.98
CA LYS A 303 10.17 -10.69 -7.68
C LYS A 303 10.89 -11.99 -8.05
N MET A 304 10.93 -12.96 -7.12
CA MET A 304 11.70 -14.20 -7.30
C MET A 304 10.96 -15.25 -8.13
N TYR A 305 9.65 -15.40 -7.90
CA TYR A 305 8.85 -16.48 -8.47
C TYR A 305 7.72 -16.01 -9.38
N GLY A 306 7.53 -14.69 -9.55
CA GLY A 306 6.42 -14.14 -10.31
C GLY A 306 5.04 -14.39 -9.68
N TYR A 307 4.99 -14.63 -8.36
CA TYR A 307 3.75 -14.90 -7.64
C TYR A 307 2.89 -13.63 -7.50
N ALA A 308 1.59 -13.78 -7.75
CA ALA A 308 0.64 -12.71 -7.46
C ALA A 308 0.53 -12.51 -5.93
N PRO A 309 0.34 -11.27 -5.43
CA PRO A 309 0.23 -11.00 -4.00
C PRO A 309 -0.85 -11.83 -3.30
N GLN A 310 -2.01 -12.08 -3.94
CA GLN A 310 -3.08 -12.90 -3.37
C GLN A 310 -2.64 -14.37 -3.20
N LEU A 311 -1.93 -14.94 -4.18
CA LEU A 311 -1.39 -16.31 -4.07
C LEU A 311 -0.43 -16.44 -2.87
N VAL A 312 0.40 -15.41 -2.65
CA VAL A 312 1.33 -15.40 -1.49
C VAL A 312 0.55 -15.35 -0.18
N LEU A 313 -0.49 -14.51 -0.08
CA LEU A 313 -1.33 -14.44 1.11
C LEU A 313 -2.02 -15.80 1.38
N ASP A 314 -2.64 -16.40 0.36
CA ASP A 314 -3.34 -17.66 0.51
C ASP A 314 -2.39 -18.81 0.91
N THR A 315 -1.18 -18.81 0.36
CA THR A 315 -0.15 -19.80 0.69
C THR A 315 0.41 -19.59 2.10
N ALA A 316 0.68 -18.35 2.50
CA ALA A 316 1.10 -18.04 3.86
C ALA A 316 0.02 -18.41 4.89
N GLN A 317 -1.27 -18.20 4.55
CA GLN A 317 -2.40 -18.62 5.39
C GLN A 317 -2.43 -20.15 5.56
N LYS A 318 -2.19 -20.93 4.49
CA LYS A 318 -2.09 -22.40 4.57
C LYS A 318 -0.94 -22.84 5.46
N LEU A 319 0.24 -22.21 5.35
CA LEU A 319 1.39 -22.53 6.21
C LEU A 319 1.08 -22.24 7.69
N TYR A 320 0.39 -21.13 7.96
CA TYR A 320 -0.08 -20.77 9.31
C TYR A 320 -1.09 -21.81 9.85
N GLU A 321 -2.07 -22.22 9.05
CA GLU A 321 -3.06 -23.24 9.45
C GLU A 321 -2.42 -24.62 9.70
N LYS A 322 -1.35 -24.94 8.98
CA LYS A 322 -0.47 -26.09 9.26
C LYS A 322 0.43 -25.88 10.47
N LYS A 323 0.37 -24.69 11.12
CA LYS A 323 1.20 -24.27 12.26
C LYS A 323 2.71 -24.22 11.98
N LEU A 324 3.10 -24.13 10.71
CA LEU A 324 4.50 -24.11 10.29
C LEU A 324 5.11 -22.70 10.33
N THR A 325 4.27 -21.67 10.23
CA THR A 325 4.65 -20.27 10.34
C THR A 325 3.73 -19.51 11.28
N THR A 326 4.16 -18.34 11.75
CA THR A 326 3.36 -17.42 12.55
C THR A 326 2.31 -16.72 11.72
N TYR A 327 1.50 -15.86 12.31
CA TYR A 327 0.35 -15.20 11.69
C TYR A 327 0.71 -14.47 10.37
N PRO A 328 0.03 -14.76 9.25
CA PRO A 328 0.47 -14.34 7.94
C PRO A 328 0.14 -12.89 7.60
N ARG A 329 -0.86 -12.26 8.25
CA ARG A 329 -1.28 -10.89 7.93
C ARG A 329 -0.57 -9.85 8.81
N SER A 330 0.69 -10.13 9.16
CA SER A 330 1.50 -9.23 9.97
C SER A 330 2.07 -8.10 9.14
N ASP A 331 1.97 -6.88 9.66
CA ASP A 331 2.62 -5.66 9.16
C ASP A 331 4.01 -5.45 9.78
N CYS A 332 4.32 -6.19 10.83
CA CYS A 332 5.53 -6.06 11.62
C CYS A 332 6.69 -6.90 11.04
N GLU A 333 7.89 -6.34 11.13
CA GLU A 333 9.15 -6.98 10.73
C GLU A 333 10.08 -7.25 11.93
N TYR A 334 9.56 -7.12 13.16
CA TYR A 334 10.32 -7.28 14.40
C TYR A 334 9.85 -8.50 15.20
N LEU A 335 10.71 -8.97 16.10
CA LEU A 335 10.51 -10.18 16.89
C LEU A 335 10.51 -9.86 18.39
N PRO A 336 9.64 -10.50 19.19
CA PRO A 336 9.59 -10.30 20.62
C PRO A 336 10.76 -11.01 21.33
N LEU A 337 11.33 -10.35 22.30
CA LEU A 337 12.48 -10.86 23.07
C LEU A 337 12.20 -12.19 23.77
N ASN A 338 10.94 -12.43 24.20
CA ASN A 338 10.55 -13.66 24.88
C ASN A 338 10.58 -14.89 23.97
N GLN A 339 10.45 -14.75 22.65
CA GLN A 339 10.55 -15.86 21.69
C GLN A 339 11.98 -16.20 21.28
N HIS A 340 12.97 -15.41 21.69
CA HIS A 340 14.37 -15.71 21.39
C HIS A 340 14.83 -17.06 22.02
N GLY A 341 14.21 -17.47 23.13
CA GLY A 341 14.47 -18.77 23.76
C GLY A 341 14.19 -19.97 22.86
N ASP A 342 13.27 -19.84 21.89
CA ASP A 342 12.90 -20.89 20.94
C ASP A 342 13.87 -21.02 19.76
N ALA A 343 14.82 -20.09 19.62
CA ALA A 343 15.69 -19.99 18.45
C ALA A 343 16.47 -21.28 18.14
N ALA A 344 17.09 -21.90 19.15
CA ALA A 344 17.85 -23.14 18.97
C ALA A 344 16.97 -24.29 18.46
N LYS A 345 15.74 -24.41 18.97
CA LYS A 345 14.76 -25.40 18.54
C LYS A 345 14.30 -25.17 17.12
N ILE A 346 13.93 -23.94 16.77
CA ILE A 346 13.48 -23.57 15.42
C ILE A 346 14.60 -23.82 14.40
N LEU A 347 15.83 -23.40 14.69
CA LEU A 347 16.99 -23.65 13.81
C LEU A 347 17.23 -25.15 13.62
N SER A 348 17.17 -25.98 14.69
CA SER A 348 17.28 -27.45 14.58
C SER A 348 16.17 -28.06 13.71
N HIS A 349 14.94 -27.49 13.75
CA HIS A 349 13.85 -27.97 12.91
C HIS A 349 14.05 -27.56 11.46
N LEU A 350 14.55 -26.34 11.18
CA LEU A 350 14.87 -25.88 9.83
C LEU A 350 15.94 -26.75 9.17
N SER A 351 16.97 -27.20 9.92
CA SER A 351 18.01 -28.11 9.38
C SER A 351 17.47 -29.47 8.98
N LYS A 352 16.35 -29.90 9.57
CA LYS A 352 15.71 -31.23 9.35
C LYS A 352 14.45 -31.12 8.47
N ALA A 353 14.12 -29.96 7.93
CA ALA A 353 12.90 -29.76 7.16
C ALA A 353 12.92 -30.42 5.77
N GLY A 354 14.08 -30.88 5.29
CA GLY A 354 14.25 -31.50 3.98
C GLY A 354 14.61 -30.45 2.89
N ASP A 355 14.90 -29.20 3.26
CA ASP A 355 15.41 -28.15 2.38
C ASP A 355 16.95 -28.11 2.45
N PRO A 356 17.68 -28.42 1.35
CA PRO A 356 19.14 -28.50 1.39
C PRO A 356 19.83 -27.16 1.71
N GLU A 357 19.30 -26.03 1.24
CA GLU A 357 19.90 -24.72 1.47
C GLU A 357 19.72 -24.28 2.92
N LEU A 358 18.51 -24.44 3.49
CA LEU A 358 18.27 -24.15 4.91
C LEU A 358 19.14 -25.04 5.80
N ALA A 359 19.26 -26.35 5.48
CA ALA A 359 20.12 -27.27 6.22
C ALA A 359 21.59 -26.86 6.16
N ALA A 360 22.09 -26.36 5.02
CA ALA A 360 23.46 -25.92 4.86
C ALA A 360 23.79 -24.62 5.64
N TRP A 361 22.83 -23.74 5.84
CA TRP A 361 23.06 -22.46 6.54
C TRP A 361 22.96 -22.57 8.06
N VAL A 362 22.15 -23.48 8.60
CA VAL A 362 21.94 -23.58 10.07
C VAL A 362 23.22 -23.81 10.86
N PRO A 363 24.21 -24.65 10.44
CA PRO A 363 25.41 -24.93 11.25
C PRO A 363 26.24 -23.68 11.58
N ALA A 364 26.26 -22.67 10.71
CA ALA A 364 26.98 -21.42 10.93
C ALA A 364 26.15 -20.36 11.70
N ALA A 365 24.87 -20.60 11.93
CA ALA A 365 24.01 -19.72 12.70
C ALA A 365 24.35 -19.78 14.19
N LYS A 366 24.38 -18.63 14.87
CA LYS A 366 24.68 -18.52 16.30
C LYS A 366 23.39 -18.24 17.08
N PRO A 367 22.71 -19.23 17.69
CA PRO A 367 21.40 -19.05 18.32
C PRO A 367 21.36 -17.98 19.42
N GLN A 368 22.50 -17.71 20.07
CA GLN A 368 22.62 -16.69 21.13
C GLN A 368 22.66 -15.26 20.58
N GLN A 369 22.97 -15.10 19.29
CA GLN A 369 23.04 -13.77 18.66
C GLN A 369 21.67 -13.12 18.57
N LYS A 370 21.59 -11.85 18.94
CA LYS A 370 20.40 -11.03 18.76
C LYS A 370 20.67 -9.96 17.71
N SER A 371 19.99 -10.05 16.59
CA SER A 371 19.98 -8.98 15.59
C SER A 371 19.10 -7.80 16.03
N ARG A 372 19.07 -6.73 15.24
CA ARG A 372 18.16 -5.59 15.45
C ARG A 372 16.67 -5.95 15.34
N ALA A 373 16.34 -7.13 14.82
CA ALA A 373 14.96 -7.59 14.70
C ALA A 373 14.32 -7.88 16.07
N TRP A 374 15.11 -8.25 17.08
CA TRP A 374 14.63 -8.56 18.43
C TRP A 374 14.37 -7.27 19.21
N ASN A 375 13.14 -6.73 19.10
CA ASN A 375 12.82 -5.41 19.65
C ASN A 375 11.34 -5.27 20.02
N ASP A 376 11.00 -5.49 21.30
CA ASP A 376 9.64 -5.36 21.83
C ASP A 376 9.01 -3.97 21.61
N LYS A 377 9.83 -2.91 21.56
CA LYS A 377 9.33 -1.53 21.37
C LYS A 377 8.81 -1.28 19.96
N LYS A 378 9.15 -2.14 19.01
CA LYS A 378 8.72 -2.07 17.59
C LYS A 378 7.60 -3.05 17.28
N ILE A 379 7.08 -3.74 18.29
CA ILE A 379 5.97 -4.69 18.15
C ILE A 379 4.73 -4.04 18.73
N SER A 380 3.68 -4.05 17.94
CA SER A 380 2.37 -3.53 18.33
C SER A 380 1.40 -4.68 18.62
N ALA A 381 0.70 -5.17 17.60
CA ALA A 381 -0.25 -6.28 17.69
C ALA A 381 0.37 -7.62 17.29
N HIS A 382 1.15 -7.61 16.23
CA HIS A 382 1.75 -8.80 15.63
C HIS A 382 3.26 -8.63 15.54
N HIS A 383 3.96 -9.75 15.50
CA HIS A 383 5.40 -9.80 15.18
C HIS A 383 5.62 -10.35 13.77
N ALA A 384 6.85 -10.30 13.27
CA ALA A 384 7.21 -10.78 11.94
C ALA A 384 6.80 -12.23 11.67
N ILE A 385 6.57 -12.55 10.40
CA ILE A 385 6.28 -13.91 9.93
C ILE A 385 7.57 -14.74 10.02
N ILE A 386 7.58 -15.75 10.89
CA ILE A 386 8.71 -16.65 11.12
C ILE A 386 8.27 -18.12 11.19
N PRO A 387 9.18 -19.07 11.05
CA PRO A 387 8.89 -20.48 11.33
C PRO A 387 8.53 -20.68 12.80
N THR A 388 7.68 -21.66 13.09
CA THR A 388 7.29 -22.04 14.46
C THR A 388 8.19 -23.15 15.00
N THR A 389 7.93 -23.58 16.24
CA THR A 389 8.57 -24.74 16.86
C THR A 389 7.99 -26.07 16.38
N VAL A 390 7.18 -26.11 15.33
CA VAL A 390 6.64 -27.32 14.71
C VAL A 390 7.60 -27.81 13.63
N GLN A 391 7.90 -29.11 13.63
CA GLN A 391 8.76 -29.72 12.61
C GLN A 391 8.05 -29.69 11.24
N ALA A 392 8.66 -29.03 10.27
CA ALA A 392 8.19 -29.02 8.88
C ALA A 392 8.80 -30.20 8.09
N ASP A 393 8.08 -30.62 7.05
CA ASP A 393 8.55 -31.55 6.03
C ASP A 393 8.22 -30.97 4.66
N VAL A 394 9.21 -30.34 4.01
CA VAL A 394 9.01 -29.64 2.74
C VAL A 394 8.67 -30.59 1.58
N THR A 395 8.92 -31.92 1.73
CA THR A 395 8.58 -32.89 0.69
C THR A 395 7.07 -33.10 0.55
N LYS A 396 6.31 -32.78 1.59
CA LYS A 396 4.83 -32.82 1.61
C LYS A 396 4.16 -31.49 1.26
N MET A 397 4.94 -30.48 0.89
CA MET A 397 4.45 -29.15 0.53
C MET A 397 4.27 -29.02 -0.97
N THR A 398 3.33 -28.16 -1.39
CA THR A 398 3.27 -27.68 -2.79
C THR A 398 4.52 -26.87 -3.11
N GLU A 399 4.74 -26.57 -4.39
CA GLU A 399 5.88 -25.74 -4.80
C GLU A 399 5.82 -24.34 -4.17
N GLU A 400 4.63 -23.72 -4.17
CA GLU A 400 4.40 -22.40 -3.59
C GLU A 400 4.65 -22.42 -2.07
N GLU A 401 4.18 -23.45 -1.38
CA GLU A 401 4.40 -23.61 0.06
C GLU A 401 5.89 -23.78 0.38
N ARG A 402 6.62 -24.61 -0.39
CA ARG A 402 8.07 -24.78 -0.23
C ARG A 402 8.82 -23.48 -0.43
N ASN A 403 8.51 -22.77 -1.54
CA ASN A 403 9.17 -21.52 -1.88
C ASN A 403 8.96 -20.46 -0.80
N LEU A 404 7.72 -20.31 -0.29
CA LEU A 404 7.45 -19.36 0.79
C LEU A 404 8.10 -19.77 2.10
N TYR A 405 8.01 -21.05 2.48
CA TYR A 405 8.65 -21.58 3.70
C TYR A 405 10.17 -21.40 3.65
N HIS A 406 10.79 -21.65 2.49
CA HIS A 406 12.21 -21.38 2.25
C HIS A 406 12.57 -19.88 2.48
N LEU A 407 11.79 -18.93 1.89
CA LEU A 407 12.03 -17.49 2.09
C LEU A 407 11.94 -17.10 3.56
N ILE A 408 10.88 -17.56 4.25
CA ILE A 408 10.64 -17.28 5.67
C ILE A 408 11.75 -17.88 6.53
N GLY A 409 12.14 -19.13 6.27
CA GLY A 409 13.25 -19.82 6.97
C GLY A 409 14.59 -19.10 6.78
N ARG A 410 14.92 -18.70 5.53
CA ARG A 410 16.12 -17.91 5.22
C ARG A 410 16.14 -16.58 5.96
N GLY A 411 15.02 -15.86 5.95
CA GLY A 411 14.89 -14.58 6.66
C GLY A 411 15.08 -14.72 8.18
N TYR A 412 14.61 -15.83 8.75
CA TYR A 412 14.81 -16.15 10.16
C TYR A 412 16.26 -16.53 10.48
N ILE A 413 16.88 -17.45 9.71
CA ILE A 413 18.28 -17.87 9.88
C ILE A 413 19.22 -16.65 9.80
N ALA A 414 18.94 -15.70 8.93
CA ALA A 414 19.74 -14.48 8.76
C ALA A 414 19.90 -13.68 10.06
N GLN A 415 18.95 -13.77 11.00
CA GLN A 415 19.00 -13.05 12.27
C GLN A 415 20.11 -13.57 13.21
N PHE A 416 20.64 -14.74 12.93
CA PHE A 416 21.67 -15.43 13.73
C PHE A 416 23.05 -15.43 13.07
N TYR A 417 23.21 -14.62 12.01
CA TYR A 417 24.48 -14.41 11.30
C TYR A 417 25.07 -13.04 11.67
N PRO A 418 26.41 -12.88 11.54
CA PRO A 418 27.04 -11.57 11.73
C PRO A 418 26.58 -10.57 10.66
N VAL A 419 26.74 -9.27 10.96
CA VAL A 419 26.52 -8.20 9.99
C VAL A 419 27.51 -8.31 8.84
N HIS A 420 27.09 -7.94 7.65
CA HIS A 420 27.99 -7.83 6.51
C HIS A 420 28.87 -6.59 6.69
N THR A 421 30.22 -6.75 6.53
CA THR A 421 31.17 -5.66 6.65
C THR A 421 32.00 -5.49 5.40
N TYR A 422 32.26 -4.25 5.01
CA TYR A 422 33.08 -3.89 3.86
C TYR A 422 33.76 -2.54 4.06
N ASP A 423 34.87 -2.33 3.35
CA ASP A 423 35.47 -1.02 3.21
C ASP A 423 34.92 -0.32 1.97
N GLN A 424 34.41 0.87 2.12
CA GLN A 424 34.07 1.77 1.03
C GLN A 424 35.20 2.77 0.86
N THR A 425 35.82 2.79 -0.32
CA THR A 425 36.86 3.74 -0.70
C THR A 425 36.27 4.75 -1.69
N LYS A 426 36.45 6.03 -1.45
CA LYS A 426 36.13 7.12 -2.37
C LYS A 426 37.39 7.91 -2.67
N VAL A 427 37.57 8.23 -3.94
CA VAL A 427 38.73 8.96 -4.45
C VAL A 427 38.27 10.11 -5.34
N GLU A 428 38.87 11.27 -5.14
CA GLU A 428 38.70 12.43 -5.99
C GLU A 428 40.05 12.78 -6.58
N VAL A 429 40.08 12.92 -7.89
CA VAL A 429 41.28 13.31 -8.65
C VAL A 429 41.00 14.64 -9.34
N THR A 430 41.81 15.63 -9.07
CA THR A 430 41.83 16.89 -9.84
C THR A 430 42.81 16.74 -10.98
N TYR A 431 42.31 16.90 -12.19
CA TYR A 431 43.09 16.81 -13.42
C TYR A 431 42.69 17.95 -14.36
N LYS A 432 43.61 18.85 -14.73
CA LYS A 432 43.35 20.05 -15.55
C LYS A 432 42.19 20.90 -14.99
N ASP A 433 42.20 21.18 -13.69
CA ASP A 433 41.17 21.92 -12.96
C ASP A 433 39.77 21.30 -13.02
N GLU A 434 39.66 20.06 -13.41
CA GLU A 434 38.40 19.30 -13.49
C GLU A 434 38.42 18.11 -12.52
N LEU A 435 37.25 17.80 -11.99
CA LEU A 435 37.07 16.78 -10.97
C LEU A 435 36.71 15.42 -11.58
N PHE A 436 37.46 14.38 -11.20
CA PHE A 436 37.15 12.98 -11.49
C PHE A 436 36.91 12.22 -10.17
N THR A 437 35.90 11.40 -10.13
CA THR A 437 35.57 10.63 -8.92
C THR A 437 35.61 9.13 -9.21
N ALA A 438 36.12 8.36 -8.24
CA ALA A 438 36.06 6.90 -8.27
C ALA A 438 35.55 6.40 -6.92
N SER A 439 34.78 5.32 -6.93
CA SER A 439 34.41 4.61 -5.71
C SER A 439 34.72 3.11 -5.87
N GLY A 440 35.07 2.49 -4.76
CA GLY A 440 35.40 1.06 -4.71
C GLY A 440 34.86 0.45 -3.43
N ARG A 441 34.65 -0.86 -3.49
CA ARG A 441 34.18 -1.65 -2.34
C ARG A 441 35.05 -2.88 -2.18
N THR A 442 35.57 -3.07 -0.98
CA THR A 442 36.31 -4.28 -0.61
C THR A 442 35.56 -5.01 0.48
N GLU A 443 35.08 -6.19 0.19
CA GLU A 443 34.37 -7.02 1.16
C GLU A 443 35.32 -7.56 2.23
N ARG A 444 34.94 -7.47 3.52
CA ARG A 444 35.68 -7.99 4.66
C ARG A 444 35.07 -9.26 5.21
N ASP A 445 33.78 -9.21 5.50
CA ASP A 445 33.00 -10.33 6.00
C ASP A 445 31.61 -10.31 5.34
N LEU A 446 31.27 -11.39 4.66
CA LEU A 446 29.99 -11.54 4.00
C LEU A 446 28.84 -11.62 5.01
N GLY A 447 29.08 -12.16 6.20
CA GLY A 447 28.05 -12.31 7.21
C GLY A 447 26.79 -12.99 6.65
N TRP A 448 25.62 -12.40 6.91
CA TRP A 448 24.34 -12.92 6.44
C TRP A 448 24.21 -12.99 4.90
N LYS A 449 25.01 -12.25 4.13
CA LYS A 449 24.93 -12.24 2.66
C LYS A 449 25.33 -13.55 2.00
N VAL A 450 26.00 -14.44 2.72
CA VAL A 450 26.34 -15.77 2.20
C VAL A 450 25.09 -16.53 1.70
N MET A 451 23.93 -16.32 2.35
CA MET A 451 22.65 -16.96 2.00
C MET A 451 21.98 -16.36 0.74
N TYR A 452 22.51 -15.27 0.20
CA TYR A 452 21.93 -14.55 -0.94
C TYR A 452 22.85 -14.57 -2.17
N GLN A 453 24.01 -15.27 -2.12
CA GLN A 453 24.96 -15.32 -3.23
C GLN A 453 24.61 -16.37 -4.29
N SER A 454 24.03 -17.50 -3.93
CA SER A 454 23.82 -18.64 -4.82
C SER A 454 22.87 -18.34 -6.01
N LYS A 455 21.92 -17.44 -5.85
CA LYS A 455 20.94 -17.07 -6.89
C LYS A 455 21.34 -15.88 -7.76
N ARG A 456 22.30 -15.05 -7.36
CA ARG A 456 22.79 -13.94 -8.20
C ARG A 456 23.33 -14.37 -9.57
N ARG A 457 23.76 -15.63 -9.71
CA ARG A 457 24.26 -16.19 -10.98
C ARG A 457 23.15 -16.66 -11.94
N GLN A 458 21.93 -16.94 -11.48
CA GLN A 458 20.85 -17.47 -12.31
C GLN A 458 19.77 -16.42 -12.71
N GLU A 459 19.68 -15.28 -12.00
CA GLU A 459 18.66 -14.24 -12.27
C GLU A 459 19.13 -13.17 -13.27
N ALA A 460 20.19 -13.45 -14.02
CA ALA A 460 20.66 -12.59 -15.09
C ALA A 460 19.83 -12.76 -16.35
N ASP A 461 18.52 -12.42 -16.27
CA ASP A 461 17.69 -12.28 -17.48
C ASP A 461 18.10 -11.05 -18.30
N ASP A 462 18.09 -11.22 -19.64
CA ASP A 462 18.72 -10.41 -20.66
C ASP A 462 18.33 -8.92 -20.75
N ASP A 463 17.29 -8.47 -20.06
CA ASP A 463 16.77 -7.09 -20.18
C ASP A 463 17.44 -6.04 -19.24
N ASP A 464 18.27 -6.48 -18.29
CA ASP A 464 18.93 -5.60 -17.29
C ASP A 464 20.45 -5.49 -17.49
N LYS A 465 20.99 -5.85 -18.67
CA LYS A 465 22.46 -5.85 -18.89
C LYS A 465 23.08 -4.47 -18.70
N ASP A 466 22.42 -3.41 -19.20
CA ASP A 466 22.95 -2.03 -19.10
C ASP A 466 22.95 -1.48 -17.67
N ASP A 467 21.90 -1.80 -16.87
CA ASP A 467 21.80 -1.38 -15.46
C ASP A 467 22.75 -2.18 -14.54
N LYS A 468 23.18 -3.39 -14.99
CA LYS A 468 24.20 -4.19 -14.30
C LYS A 468 25.60 -3.66 -14.54
N GLU A 469 25.92 -3.23 -15.76
CA GLU A 469 27.22 -2.61 -16.05
C GLU A 469 27.44 -1.35 -15.20
N GLU A 470 26.36 -0.58 -14.89
CA GLU A 470 26.48 0.59 -14.02
C GLU A 470 26.72 0.23 -12.55
N LYS A 471 26.05 -0.81 -12.05
CA LYS A 471 26.22 -1.32 -10.67
C LYS A 471 27.52 -2.12 -10.51
N ASP A 472 27.95 -2.85 -11.53
CA ASP A 472 29.20 -3.62 -11.52
C ASP A 472 30.43 -2.71 -11.70
N ASP A 473 30.30 -1.58 -12.40
CA ASP A 473 31.36 -0.57 -12.50
C ASP A 473 31.62 0.16 -11.17
N GLU A 474 30.60 0.32 -10.32
CA GLU A 474 30.73 0.99 -9.02
C GLU A 474 30.92 0.04 -7.82
N SER A 475 30.39 -1.19 -7.89
CA SER A 475 30.25 -2.05 -6.71
C SER A 475 31.28 -3.15 -6.55
N GLY A 476 32.15 -3.39 -7.53
CA GLY A 476 33.02 -4.59 -7.58
C GLY A 476 34.53 -4.34 -7.68
N LYS A 477 34.99 -3.10 -7.91
CA LYS A 477 36.43 -2.85 -8.12
C LYS A 477 37.10 -2.42 -6.83
N THR A 478 38.08 -3.21 -6.42
CA THR A 478 39.04 -2.79 -5.39
C THR A 478 39.91 -1.69 -5.94
N LEU A 479 39.87 -0.49 -5.36
CA LEU A 479 40.76 0.59 -5.70
C LEU A 479 42.15 0.33 -5.06
N PRO A 480 43.25 0.69 -5.74
CA PRO A 480 44.60 0.59 -5.17
C PRO A 480 44.70 1.43 -3.89
N ALA A 481 45.64 1.09 -3.05
CA ALA A 481 45.96 1.90 -1.87
C ALA A 481 46.59 3.23 -2.31
N MET A 482 46.01 4.34 -1.88
CA MET A 482 46.39 5.70 -2.26
C MET A 482 46.29 6.61 -1.06
N LYS A 483 46.90 7.80 -1.15
CA LYS A 483 46.81 8.86 -0.15
C LYS A 483 46.42 10.18 -0.83
N LYS A 484 45.97 11.11 -0.04
CA LYS A 484 45.77 12.49 -0.48
C LYS A 484 47.09 13.08 -0.88
N HIS A 485 47.11 13.83 -2.00
CA HIS A 485 48.28 14.44 -2.65
C HIS A 485 49.18 13.47 -3.43
N ASP A 486 48.80 12.18 -3.53
CA ASP A 486 49.50 11.28 -4.47
C ASP A 486 49.21 11.69 -5.93
N GLN A 487 50.18 11.39 -6.82
CA GLN A 487 50.05 11.63 -8.23
C GLN A 487 49.33 10.49 -8.93
N ALA A 488 48.49 10.83 -9.90
CA ALA A 488 47.75 9.88 -10.71
C ALA A 488 47.87 10.24 -12.20
N SER A 489 48.70 9.49 -12.96
CA SER A 489 49.01 9.77 -14.37
C SER A 489 47.82 9.40 -15.25
N TRP A 490 47.44 10.31 -16.15
CA TRP A 490 46.46 10.03 -17.18
C TRP A 490 46.93 8.97 -18.16
N LYS A 491 46.19 7.88 -18.35
CA LYS A 491 46.49 6.84 -19.34
C LYS A 491 45.61 6.96 -20.56
N ARG A 492 44.30 6.99 -20.36
CA ARG A 492 43.30 7.09 -21.42
C ARG A 492 41.97 7.57 -20.91
N GLY A 493 41.18 8.21 -21.78
CA GLY A 493 39.78 8.52 -21.54
C GLY A 493 38.87 7.89 -22.58
N ARG A 494 37.61 7.70 -22.22
CA ARG A 494 36.56 7.26 -23.15
C ARG A 494 35.24 7.91 -22.82
N ILE A 495 34.42 8.16 -23.86
CA ILE A 495 33.02 8.52 -23.69
C ILE A 495 32.19 7.25 -23.60
N VAL A 496 31.34 7.17 -22.63
CA VAL A 496 30.29 6.13 -22.48
C VAL A 496 28.95 6.78 -22.80
N SER A 497 28.43 6.50 -23.99
CA SER A 497 27.11 6.96 -24.42
C SER A 497 26.03 6.10 -23.75
N ARG A 498 24.98 6.74 -23.23
CA ARG A 498 23.84 6.12 -22.60
C ARG A 498 22.56 6.82 -23.04
N VAL A 499 21.44 6.14 -22.88
CA VAL A 499 20.10 6.67 -23.19
C VAL A 499 19.24 6.57 -21.95
N THR A 500 18.49 7.62 -21.65
CA THR A 500 17.52 7.57 -20.56
C THR A 500 16.43 6.53 -20.86
N LYS A 501 15.98 5.80 -19.84
CA LYS A 501 14.95 4.76 -19.96
C LYS A 501 13.64 5.22 -19.31
N PRO A 502 12.47 4.83 -19.85
CA PRO A 502 11.19 5.11 -19.19
C PRO A 502 11.13 4.39 -17.84
N PRO A 503 10.30 4.88 -16.90
CA PRO A 503 10.09 4.19 -15.65
C PRO A 503 9.50 2.79 -15.89
N VAL A 504 9.87 1.81 -15.07
CA VAL A 504 9.40 0.43 -15.20
C VAL A 504 7.89 0.36 -14.92
N ARG A 505 7.16 -0.38 -15.78
CA ARG A 505 5.73 -0.69 -15.53
C ARG A 505 5.56 -1.42 -14.22
N PHE A 506 4.43 -1.17 -13.56
CA PHE A 506 4.10 -1.92 -12.37
C PHE A 506 3.81 -3.40 -12.71
N THR A 507 4.39 -4.31 -11.92
CA THR A 507 3.85 -5.66 -11.72
C THR A 507 2.92 -5.62 -10.49
N PRO A 508 2.10 -6.65 -10.23
CA PRO A 508 1.30 -6.69 -8.99
C PRO A 508 2.12 -6.46 -7.72
N SER A 509 3.33 -7.04 -7.65
CA SER A 509 4.23 -6.87 -6.51
C SER A 509 4.83 -5.47 -6.41
N LEU A 510 5.19 -4.84 -7.55
CA LEU A 510 5.67 -3.46 -7.59
C LEU A 510 4.57 -2.46 -7.25
N LEU A 511 3.32 -2.73 -7.67
CA LEU A 511 2.19 -1.88 -7.30
C LEU A 511 1.92 -1.97 -5.80
N LEU A 512 1.97 -3.17 -5.23
CA LEU A 512 1.84 -3.37 -3.78
C LEU A 512 2.95 -2.62 -3.01
N ALA A 513 4.19 -2.68 -3.49
CA ALA A 513 5.29 -1.89 -2.93
C ALA A 513 5.01 -0.37 -3.04
N GLY A 514 4.47 0.09 -4.17
CA GLY A 514 4.04 1.47 -4.37
C GLY A 514 2.93 1.91 -3.41
N MET A 515 1.98 1.02 -3.10
CA MET A 515 0.94 1.28 -2.09
C MET A 515 1.54 1.40 -0.67
N LYS A 516 2.51 0.55 -0.33
CA LYS A 516 3.24 0.63 0.95
C LYS A 516 4.07 1.92 1.05
N GLU A 517 4.73 2.33 -0.03
CA GLU A 517 5.59 3.52 -0.10
C GLU A 517 4.88 4.73 -0.73
N ILE A 518 3.59 4.86 -0.48
CA ILE A 518 2.71 5.84 -1.16
C ILE A 518 3.16 7.30 -0.99
N HIS A 519 3.89 7.62 0.07
CA HIS A 519 4.45 8.94 0.32
C HIS A 519 5.31 9.46 -0.86
N LYS A 520 5.84 8.55 -1.70
CA LYS A 520 6.59 8.91 -2.92
C LYS A 520 5.71 9.55 -4.01
N TYR A 521 4.40 9.33 -3.96
CA TYR A 521 3.42 9.72 -4.98
C TYR A 521 2.46 10.82 -4.53
N VAL A 522 2.68 11.39 -3.35
CA VAL A 522 1.88 12.48 -2.77
C VAL A 522 2.32 13.82 -3.34
N LYS A 523 1.36 14.68 -3.71
CA LYS A 523 1.61 16.04 -4.20
C LYS A 523 1.90 17.02 -3.09
N ASN A 524 1.11 16.98 -2.00
CA ASN A 524 1.22 17.91 -0.89
C ASN A 524 2.41 17.55 0.01
N PRO A 525 3.38 18.48 0.24
CA PRO A 525 4.54 18.20 1.10
C PRO A 525 4.19 17.87 2.56
N GLU A 526 3.12 18.45 3.11
CA GLU A 526 2.65 18.16 4.47
C GLU A 526 2.06 16.76 4.55
N ALA A 527 1.16 16.39 3.63
CA ALA A 527 0.63 15.05 3.51
C ALA A 527 1.74 14.01 3.24
N LYS A 528 2.76 14.38 2.46
CA LYS A 528 3.94 13.52 2.23
C LYS A 528 4.70 13.22 3.52
N LYS A 529 4.85 14.19 4.41
CA LYS A 529 5.50 14.02 5.70
C LYS A 529 4.68 13.11 6.61
N GLN A 530 3.36 13.35 6.72
CA GLN A 530 2.42 12.52 7.48
C GLN A 530 2.43 11.07 7.01
N LEU A 531 2.32 10.83 5.68
CA LEU A 531 2.32 9.48 5.10
C LEU A 531 3.66 8.75 5.20
N LYS A 532 4.77 9.44 5.44
CA LYS A 532 6.05 8.78 5.69
C LYS A 532 6.06 8.06 7.02
N ASP A 533 5.33 8.58 7.99
CA ASP A 533 5.17 8.01 9.32
C ASP A 533 3.99 7.02 9.40
N VAL A 534 3.13 6.99 8.37
CA VAL A 534 2.00 6.06 8.21
C VAL A 534 2.37 4.93 7.24
N TYR A 535 1.84 3.73 7.45
CA TYR A 535 2.17 2.48 6.74
C TYR A 535 1.63 2.38 5.29
N GLY A 536 1.49 3.49 4.56
CA GLY A 536 1.01 3.51 3.18
C GLY A 536 -0.52 3.61 3.05
N ILE A 537 -1.06 3.27 1.86
CA ILE A 537 -2.50 3.15 1.64
C ILE A 537 -2.93 1.69 1.59
N GLY A 538 -4.10 1.41 2.16
CA GLY A 538 -4.56 0.05 2.36
C GLY A 538 -3.70 -0.70 3.38
N THR A 539 -4.21 -1.82 3.85
CA THR A 539 -3.54 -2.62 4.86
C THR A 539 -2.81 -3.81 4.24
N GLU A 540 -1.98 -4.49 5.01
CA GLU A 540 -1.27 -5.69 4.57
C GLU A 540 -2.25 -6.72 3.97
N ALA A 541 -3.42 -6.89 4.58
CA ALA A 541 -4.40 -7.87 4.13
C ALA A 541 -5.18 -7.45 2.87
N THR A 542 -5.42 -6.14 2.67
CA THR A 542 -6.30 -5.66 1.57
C THR A 542 -5.59 -5.24 0.31
N ARG A 543 -4.30 -4.86 0.38
CA ARG A 543 -3.56 -4.44 -0.82
C ARG A 543 -3.64 -5.46 -1.94
N ALA A 544 -3.43 -6.73 -1.62
CA ALA A 544 -3.52 -7.83 -2.59
C ALA A 544 -4.92 -7.94 -3.21
N THR A 545 -5.95 -7.95 -2.37
CA THR A 545 -7.36 -8.06 -2.79
C THR A 545 -7.80 -6.87 -3.66
N ILE A 546 -7.36 -5.64 -3.32
CA ILE A 546 -7.65 -4.44 -4.13
C ILE A 546 -7.04 -4.55 -5.52
N ILE A 547 -5.79 -5.00 -5.63
CA ILE A 547 -5.11 -5.20 -6.92
C ILE A 547 -5.84 -6.25 -7.74
N ASP A 548 -6.21 -7.37 -7.11
CA ASP A 548 -6.91 -8.48 -7.78
C ASP A 548 -8.32 -8.08 -8.22
N ASP A 549 -9.06 -7.33 -7.40
CA ASP A 549 -10.38 -6.80 -7.75
C ASP A 549 -10.33 -5.85 -8.95
N LEU A 550 -9.32 -4.98 -9.03
CA LEU A 550 -9.14 -4.09 -10.19
C LEU A 550 -8.84 -4.88 -11.48
N ILE A 551 -8.12 -6.00 -11.39
CA ILE A 551 -7.87 -6.90 -12.52
C ILE A 551 -9.16 -7.65 -12.90
N ARG A 552 -9.86 -8.24 -11.92
CA ARG A 552 -11.12 -8.99 -12.10
C ARG A 552 -12.20 -8.12 -12.74
N ARG A 553 -12.33 -6.87 -12.29
CA ARG A 553 -13.26 -5.86 -12.85
C ARG A 553 -12.79 -5.26 -14.17
N LYS A 554 -11.67 -5.72 -14.73
CA LYS A 554 -11.14 -5.29 -16.03
C LYS A 554 -10.75 -3.81 -16.11
N PHE A 555 -10.37 -3.19 -14.98
CA PHE A 555 -9.73 -1.87 -14.99
C PHE A 555 -8.23 -1.98 -15.31
N MET A 556 -7.61 -3.10 -14.94
CA MET A 556 -6.25 -3.45 -15.33
C MET A 556 -6.22 -4.82 -15.97
N LYS A 557 -5.22 -5.07 -16.82
CA LYS A 557 -4.89 -6.38 -17.36
C LYS A 557 -3.40 -6.67 -17.16
N THR A 558 -3.04 -7.95 -17.06
CA THR A 558 -1.64 -8.38 -17.03
C THR A 558 -1.12 -8.63 -18.43
N GLN A 559 0.13 -8.24 -18.71
CA GLN A 559 0.78 -8.39 -20.02
C GLN A 559 2.19 -8.97 -19.88
N GLY A 560 2.56 -9.88 -20.77
CA GLY A 560 3.88 -10.48 -20.89
C GLY A 560 4.23 -11.47 -19.75
N LYS A 561 5.42 -12.10 -19.84
CA LYS A 561 5.91 -13.09 -18.86
C LYS A 561 6.06 -12.49 -17.46
N LYS A 562 6.50 -11.24 -17.34
CA LYS A 562 6.66 -10.49 -16.08
C LYS A 562 5.33 -10.01 -15.49
N LYS A 563 4.16 -10.28 -16.13
CA LYS A 563 2.82 -9.90 -15.68
C LYS A 563 2.69 -8.39 -15.41
N TYR A 564 3.20 -7.54 -16.29
CA TYR A 564 3.06 -6.08 -16.17
C TYR A 564 1.59 -5.68 -16.16
N LEU A 565 1.24 -4.76 -15.28
CA LEU A 565 -0.11 -4.18 -15.18
C LEU A 565 -0.25 -3.06 -16.20
N VAL A 566 -1.24 -3.20 -17.08
CA VAL A 566 -1.57 -2.20 -18.10
C VAL A 566 -3.02 -1.75 -17.87
N PRO A 567 -3.28 -0.43 -17.79
CA PRO A 567 -4.63 0.07 -17.62
C PRO A 567 -5.49 -0.20 -18.86
N THR A 568 -6.80 -0.36 -18.67
CA THR A 568 -7.77 -0.47 -19.74
C THR A 568 -8.39 0.90 -20.06
N PRO A 569 -9.12 1.08 -21.17
CA PRO A 569 -9.86 2.32 -21.43
C PRO A 569 -10.79 2.74 -20.28
N ALA A 570 -11.39 1.77 -19.58
CA ALA A 570 -12.22 2.05 -18.40
C ALA A 570 -11.43 2.65 -17.23
N ALA A 571 -10.16 2.29 -17.08
CA ALA A 571 -9.28 2.88 -16.07
C ALA A 571 -8.95 4.35 -16.38
N TYR A 572 -8.60 4.65 -17.62
CA TYR A 572 -8.36 6.04 -18.04
C TYR A 572 -9.61 6.88 -17.83
N LEU A 573 -10.78 6.38 -18.26
CA LEU A 573 -12.05 7.07 -18.07
C LEU A 573 -12.34 7.35 -16.59
N LEU A 574 -12.16 6.36 -15.72
CA LEU A 574 -12.38 6.54 -14.27
C LEU A 574 -11.46 7.59 -13.69
N VAL A 575 -10.16 7.51 -13.99
CA VAL A 575 -9.16 8.43 -13.43
C VAL A 575 -9.35 9.85 -13.97
N ASP A 576 -9.71 10.01 -15.26
CA ASP A 576 -9.94 11.32 -15.89
C ASP A 576 -11.26 11.96 -15.47
N ALA A 577 -12.26 11.15 -15.09
CA ALA A 577 -13.54 11.65 -14.59
C ALA A 577 -13.46 12.17 -13.16
N LEU A 578 -12.43 11.79 -12.41
CA LEU A 578 -12.33 12.10 -10.98
C LEU A 578 -11.39 13.26 -10.71
N PRO A 579 -11.69 14.09 -9.72
CA PRO A 579 -10.80 15.16 -9.29
C PRO A 579 -9.57 14.61 -8.55
N ASP A 580 -8.56 15.47 -8.42
CA ASP A 580 -7.28 15.13 -7.78
C ASP A 580 -7.45 14.62 -6.34
N GLU A 581 -8.43 15.13 -5.60
CA GLU A 581 -8.73 14.72 -4.23
C GLU A 581 -9.06 13.23 -4.09
N MET A 582 -9.50 12.57 -5.19
CA MET A 582 -9.79 11.14 -5.23
C MET A 582 -8.72 10.32 -5.94
N THR A 583 -7.96 10.93 -6.85
CA THR A 583 -6.97 10.23 -7.67
C THR A 583 -5.56 10.26 -7.07
N TYR A 584 -5.28 11.20 -6.17
CA TYR A 584 -4.06 11.23 -5.35
C TYR A 584 -4.32 10.70 -3.94
N PRO A 585 -3.30 10.15 -3.26
CA PRO A 585 -3.46 9.58 -1.94
C PRO A 585 -3.53 10.62 -0.81
N ASP A 586 -3.42 11.91 -1.12
CA ASP A 586 -3.30 13.02 -0.17
C ASP A 586 -4.48 13.08 0.81
N SER A 587 -5.72 12.98 0.31
CA SER A 587 -6.92 12.96 1.16
C SER A 587 -6.94 11.75 2.09
N THR A 588 -6.50 10.59 1.60
CA THR A 588 -6.41 9.36 2.40
C THR A 588 -5.41 9.54 3.56
N ALA A 589 -4.28 10.21 3.30
CA ALA A 589 -3.30 10.52 4.34
C ALA A 589 -3.90 11.36 5.47
N ILE A 590 -4.56 12.44 5.12
CA ILE A 590 -5.19 13.35 6.08
C ILE A 590 -6.25 12.61 6.92
N TRP A 591 -6.99 11.69 6.30
CA TRP A 591 -8.02 10.94 7.02
C TRP A 591 -7.42 9.90 7.96
N GLU A 592 -6.38 9.17 7.53
CA GLU A 592 -5.71 8.20 8.40
C GLU A 592 -5.04 8.88 9.60
N ASP A 593 -4.47 10.08 9.41
CA ASP A 593 -3.93 10.90 10.49
C ASP A 593 -5.03 11.26 11.53
N LYS A 594 -6.18 11.73 11.05
CA LYS A 594 -7.34 12.01 11.92
C LYS A 594 -7.86 10.77 12.65
N LEU A 595 -7.94 9.62 11.95
CA LEU A 595 -8.37 8.36 12.55
C LEU A 595 -7.35 7.87 13.59
N HIS A 596 -6.07 8.12 13.37
CA HIS A 596 -5.03 7.83 14.35
C HIS A 596 -5.18 8.73 15.59
N SER A 597 -5.32 10.05 15.42
CA SER A 597 -5.58 10.98 16.53
C SER A 597 -6.82 10.58 17.34
N MET A 598 -7.90 10.12 16.67
CA MET A 598 -9.08 9.58 17.34
C MET A 598 -8.77 8.34 18.17
N SER A 599 -7.90 7.44 17.71
CA SER A 599 -7.50 6.25 18.47
C SER A 599 -6.70 6.59 19.74
N GLU A 600 -6.03 7.74 19.75
CA GLU A 600 -5.31 8.29 20.90
C GLU A 600 -6.20 9.19 21.80
N GLY A 601 -7.48 9.38 21.42
CA GLY A 601 -8.47 10.13 22.20
C GLY A 601 -8.63 11.59 21.78
N GLU A 602 -8.13 11.98 20.62
CA GLU A 602 -8.24 13.34 20.07
C GLU A 602 -9.30 13.37 18.94
N GLY A 603 -10.32 14.22 19.07
CA GLY A 603 -11.42 14.34 18.12
C GLY A 603 -12.55 13.35 18.34
N THR A 604 -13.68 13.57 17.65
CA THR A 604 -14.92 12.78 17.83
C THR A 604 -15.36 12.13 16.54
N LEU A 605 -16.14 11.05 16.64
CA LEU A 605 -16.78 10.37 15.52
C LEU A 605 -17.67 11.34 14.72
N GLU A 606 -18.43 12.17 15.42
CA GLU A 606 -19.38 13.12 14.82
C GLU A 606 -18.66 14.18 13.99
N GLU A 607 -17.57 14.77 14.52
CA GLU A 607 -16.78 15.77 13.80
C GLU A 607 -16.11 15.16 12.56
N PHE A 608 -15.56 13.95 12.69
CA PHE A 608 -14.95 13.26 11.57
C PHE A 608 -15.97 12.98 10.47
N LEU A 609 -17.16 12.41 10.83
CA LEU A 609 -18.21 12.08 9.86
C LEU A 609 -18.81 13.32 9.21
N LYS A 610 -18.96 14.43 9.95
CA LYS A 610 -19.41 15.71 9.38
C LYS A 610 -18.48 16.14 8.23
N GLY A 611 -17.17 16.11 8.44
CA GLY A 611 -16.21 16.40 7.40
C GLY A 611 -16.32 15.46 6.19
N GLN A 612 -16.57 14.16 6.41
CA GLN A 612 -16.76 13.19 5.34
C GLN A 612 -18.07 13.40 4.57
N ILE A 613 -19.14 13.77 5.25
CA ILE A 613 -20.42 14.11 4.62
C ILE A 613 -20.28 15.32 3.71
N ASP A 614 -19.64 16.39 4.19
CA ASP A 614 -19.43 17.62 3.41
C ASP A 614 -18.53 17.39 2.19
N PHE A 615 -17.48 16.56 2.36
CA PHE A 615 -16.63 16.10 1.26
C PHE A 615 -17.42 15.30 0.22
N THR A 616 -18.24 14.36 0.66
CA THR A 616 -19.10 13.54 -0.21
C THR A 616 -20.11 14.39 -0.98
N ARG A 617 -20.77 15.36 -0.31
CA ARG A 617 -21.66 16.32 -0.96
C ARG A 617 -20.98 17.09 -2.07
N THR A 618 -19.81 17.65 -1.77
CA THR A 618 -19.02 18.43 -2.74
C THR A 618 -18.67 17.59 -3.97
N LEU A 619 -18.23 16.34 -3.76
CA LEU A 619 -17.85 15.48 -4.88
C LEU A 619 -19.05 14.94 -5.67
N CYS A 620 -20.20 14.71 -5.04
CA CYS A 620 -21.45 14.41 -5.75
C CYS A 620 -21.88 15.57 -6.65
N GLN A 621 -21.76 16.82 -6.18
CA GLN A 621 -22.02 18.02 -7.00
C GLN A 621 -21.05 18.13 -8.17
N LYS A 622 -19.74 17.92 -7.93
CA LYS A 622 -18.73 17.86 -9.01
C LYS A 622 -19.07 16.77 -10.04
N ALA A 623 -19.51 15.59 -9.61
CA ALA A 623 -19.91 14.49 -10.50
C ALA A 623 -21.15 14.85 -11.35
N TYR A 624 -22.10 15.59 -10.77
CA TYR A 624 -23.27 16.07 -11.51
C TYR A 624 -22.89 17.02 -12.64
N GLN A 625 -21.89 17.88 -12.42
CA GLN A 625 -21.38 18.85 -13.37
C GLN A 625 -20.30 18.29 -14.32
N ALA A 626 -19.76 17.09 -14.01
CA ALA A 626 -18.63 16.52 -14.75
C ALA A 626 -19.01 16.23 -16.22
N GLU A 627 -18.25 16.83 -17.14
CA GLU A 627 -18.23 16.45 -18.55
C GLU A 627 -17.22 15.32 -18.76
N ILE A 628 -17.70 14.07 -18.73
CA ILE A 628 -16.86 12.92 -18.98
C ILE A 628 -16.58 12.84 -20.47
N LYS A 629 -15.34 13.08 -20.87
CA LYS A 629 -14.92 12.98 -22.28
C LYS A 629 -14.93 11.51 -22.69
N VAL A 630 -15.50 11.22 -23.87
CA VAL A 630 -15.40 9.92 -24.49
C VAL A 630 -13.97 9.73 -25.00
N THR A 631 -13.13 8.99 -24.30
CA THR A 631 -11.77 8.63 -24.70
C THR A 631 -11.70 7.16 -25.06
N GLY A 632 -11.01 6.80 -26.15
CA GLY A 632 -10.79 5.41 -26.56
C GLY A 632 -10.68 5.22 -28.06
N GLU A 633 -10.08 4.11 -28.50
CA GLU A 633 -9.86 3.74 -29.93
C GLU A 633 -11.17 3.61 -30.73
N ASN A 634 -12.32 3.47 -30.07
CA ASN A 634 -13.61 3.18 -30.69
C ASN A 634 -14.61 4.35 -30.56
N ILE A 635 -14.14 5.60 -30.52
CA ILE A 635 -15.05 6.76 -30.54
C ILE A 635 -15.93 6.69 -31.78
N CYS A 636 -17.23 6.92 -31.59
CA CYS A 636 -18.17 6.93 -32.72
C CYS A 636 -17.81 8.08 -33.69
N PRO A 637 -17.44 7.76 -34.94
CA PRO A 637 -17.01 8.76 -35.91
C PRO A 637 -18.13 9.69 -36.38
N ARG A 638 -19.42 9.39 -36.04
CA ARG A 638 -20.58 10.22 -36.39
C ARG A 638 -20.89 11.29 -35.36
N CYS A 639 -20.96 10.92 -34.06
CA CYS A 639 -21.41 11.84 -33.04
C CYS A 639 -20.29 12.32 -32.11
N HIS A 640 -19.15 11.70 -32.13
CA HIS A 640 -17.98 11.97 -31.27
C HIS A 640 -18.29 12.02 -29.75
N LYS A 641 -19.54 11.64 -29.37
CA LYS A 641 -20.04 11.63 -27.98
C LYS A 641 -20.27 10.24 -27.40
N GLY A 642 -20.31 9.21 -28.22
CA GLY A 642 -20.46 7.82 -27.80
C GLY A 642 -19.32 6.96 -28.33
N VAL A 643 -19.19 5.73 -27.81
CA VAL A 643 -18.24 4.71 -28.28
C VAL A 643 -18.97 3.66 -29.09
N LEU A 644 -18.26 3.02 -30.03
CA LEU A 644 -18.77 1.84 -30.75
C LEU A 644 -18.66 0.62 -29.82
N LEU A 645 -19.79 -0.04 -29.58
CA LEU A 645 -19.91 -1.26 -28.78
C LEU A 645 -20.25 -2.46 -29.69
N GLN A 646 -19.57 -3.58 -29.45
CA GLN A 646 -19.87 -4.83 -30.17
C GLN A 646 -21.23 -5.36 -29.71
N ARG A 647 -22.10 -5.67 -30.68
CA ARG A 647 -23.46 -6.20 -30.48
C ARG A 647 -23.68 -7.40 -31.38
N LYS A 648 -24.53 -8.34 -30.95
CA LYS A 648 -24.95 -9.48 -31.76
C LYS A 648 -26.27 -9.15 -32.44
N GLY A 649 -26.27 -9.09 -33.74
CA GLY A 649 -27.47 -8.89 -34.58
C GLY A 649 -27.89 -10.17 -35.31
N ARG A 650 -28.97 -10.10 -36.13
CA ARG A 650 -29.45 -11.23 -36.94
C ARG A 650 -28.39 -11.75 -37.90
N ASN A 651 -27.51 -10.90 -38.39
CA ASN A 651 -26.48 -11.21 -39.38
C ASN A 651 -25.07 -11.36 -38.80
N GLY A 652 -24.95 -11.62 -37.48
CA GLY A 652 -23.66 -11.78 -36.80
C GLY A 652 -23.29 -10.59 -35.92
N LEU A 653 -21.99 -10.47 -35.54
CA LEU A 653 -21.46 -9.40 -34.70
C LEU A 653 -21.36 -8.10 -35.52
N PHE A 654 -21.75 -6.99 -34.89
CA PHE A 654 -21.60 -5.64 -35.46
C PHE A 654 -21.28 -4.67 -34.31
N TRP A 655 -20.81 -3.49 -34.68
CA TRP A 655 -20.54 -2.42 -33.72
C TRP A 655 -21.57 -1.31 -33.87
N GLY A 656 -22.20 -0.91 -32.77
CA GLY A 656 -23.19 0.16 -32.69
C GLY A 656 -22.83 1.23 -31.71
N CYS A 657 -23.19 2.49 -32.01
CA CYS A 657 -22.92 3.61 -31.14
C CYS A 657 -23.65 3.44 -29.79
N SER A 658 -22.94 3.70 -28.66
CA SER A 658 -23.52 3.69 -27.31
C SER A 658 -24.55 4.82 -27.09
N ASN A 659 -24.52 5.86 -27.90
CA ASN A 659 -25.46 6.98 -27.84
C ASN A 659 -26.77 6.73 -28.63
N TYR A 660 -27.11 5.45 -28.94
CA TYR A 660 -28.40 5.08 -29.50
C TYR A 660 -29.51 5.34 -28.45
N PRO A 661 -30.71 5.87 -28.83
CA PRO A 661 -31.19 6.13 -30.20
C PRO A 661 -30.78 7.47 -30.80
N LYS A 662 -30.11 8.37 -30.05
CA LYS A 662 -29.72 9.69 -30.56
C LYS A 662 -28.68 9.61 -31.68
N CYS A 663 -27.81 8.60 -31.65
CA CYS A 663 -26.89 8.29 -32.75
C CYS A 663 -27.07 6.85 -33.21
N ARG A 664 -27.48 6.68 -34.46
CA ARG A 664 -27.72 5.38 -35.06
C ARG A 664 -26.53 4.86 -35.88
N MET A 665 -25.31 5.24 -35.53
CA MET A 665 -24.11 4.77 -36.21
C MET A 665 -23.87 3.29 -35.93
N THR A 666 -23.61 2.52 -36.98
CA THR A 666 -23.21 1.11 -36.92
C THR A 666 -22.08 0.84 -37.92
N CYS A 667 -21.22 -0.11 -37.64
CA CYS A 667 -20.24 -0.66 -38.56
C CYS A 667 -20.04 -2.17 -38.35
N ASN A 668 -19.40 -2.82 -39.31
CA ASN A 668 -19.14 -4.25 -39.26
C ASN A 668 -18.07 -4.60 -38.20
N ASP A 669 -18.07 -5.86 -37.77
CA ASP A 669 -17.00 -6.43 -36.96
C ASP A 669 -15.87 -6.89 -37.89
N LYS A 670 -14.64 -6.50 -37.56
CA LYS A 670 -13.44 -6.97 -38.24
C LYS A 670 -12.48 -7.54 -37.21
N ASN A 671 -12.50 -8.86 -37.06
CA ASN A 671 -11.64 -9.57 -36.09
C ASN A 671 -11.77 -9.07 -34.63
N GLY A 672 -13.01 -8.85 -34.17
CA GLY A 672 -13.27 -8.38 -32.83
C GLY A 672 -12.98 -6.88 -32.58
N LYS A 673 -12.79 -6.09 -33.67
CA LYS A 673 -12.65 -4.62 -33.64
C LYS A 673 -13.68 -3.97 -34.59
N PRO A 674 -14.07 -2.69 -34.32
CA PRO A 674 -14.95 -1.99 -35.28
C PRO A 674 -14.23 -1.71 -36.59
N ASP A 675 -14.86 -2.02 -37.71
CA ASP A 675 -14.37 -1.62 -39.02
C ASP A 675 -14.61 -0.11 -39.24
N LEU A 676 -13.60 0.69 -38.86
CA LEU A 676 -13.71 2.15 -38.99
C LEU A 676 -13.75 2.64 -40.42
N GLU A 677 -13.23 1.87 -41.40
CA GLU A 677 -13.36 2.19 -42.82
C GLU A 677 -14.78 1.95 -43.31
N ASP A 678 -15.45 0.87 -42.85
CA ASP A 678 -16.89 0.69 -43.07
C ASP A 678 -17.70 1.82 -42.42
N ALA A 679 -17.32 2.22 -41.18
CA ALA A 679 -17.93 3.35 -40.50
C ALA A 679 -17.82 4.67 -41.30
N LYS A 680 -16.65 4.98 -41.85
CA LYS A 680 -16.40 6.17 -42.68
C LYS A 680 -17.22 6.10 -43.99
N ARG A 681 -17.26 4.92 -44.66
CA ARG A 681 -18.06 4.69 -45.87
C ARG A 681 -19.56 4.91 -45.63
N ARG A 682 -20.10 4.47 -44.53
CA ARG A 682 -21.50 4.67 -44.14
C ARG A 682 -21.81 6.13 -43.86
N LEU A 683 -20.88 6.87 -43.25
CA LEU A 683 -20.96 8.32 -43.02
C LEU A 683 -20.98 9.10 -44.35
N ALA A 684 -20.13 8.73 -45.30
CA ALA A 684 -20.07 9.35 -46.63
C ALA A 684 -21.31 9.11 -47.47
N ARG A 685 -22.02 7.99 -47.25
CA ARG A 685 -23.25 7.61 -47.95
C ARG A 685 -24.53 8.16 -47.33
N ALA A 686 -24.46 8.73 -46.11
CA ALA A 686 -25.63 9.32 -45.47
C ALA A 686 -26.01 10.64 -46.19
N PRO A 687 -27.29 10.88 -46.59
CA PRO A 687 -27.70 12.13 -47.18
C PRO A 687 -27.39 13.31 -46.24
N ARG A 688 -26.97 14.45 -46.81
CA ARG A 688 -26.64 15.70 -46.11
C ARG A 688 -27.84 16.45 -45.48
N ASP A 689 -29.01 15.84 -45.39
CA ASP A 689 -30.21 16.46 -44.86
C ASP A 689 -30.40 16.12 -43.38
N MET A 690 -30.00 16.99 -42.53
CA MET A 690 -30.59 17.39 -41.24
C MET A 690 -29.65 18.33 -40.49
N ALA A 691 -29.40 19.51 -41.04
CA ALA A 691 -29.06 20.70 -40.24
C ALA A 691 -30.26 21.68 -40.36
N ALA A 692 -30.63 22.17 -39.18
CA ALA A 692 -31.63 23.21 -38.94
C ALA A 692 -33.08 22.74 -38.73
N GLY A 693 -33.51 23.07 -37.52
CA GLY A 693 -34.81 22.78 -36.95
C GLY A 693 -35.92 23.68 -37.39
N THR A 694 -36.94 23.64 -36.71
CA THR A 694 -38.17 24.37 -36.57
C THR A 694 -39.40 23.67 -37.12
N ALA A 695 -40.30 23.50 -36.22
CA ALA A 695 -41.74 23.34 -36.25
C ALA A 695 -42.50 23.41 -37.58
N GLY A 696 -43.37 22.48 -37.79
CA GLY A 696 -44.39 22.57 -38.80
C GLY A 696 -45.21 21.27 -38.95
N ASN A 697 -46.45 21.36 -38.63
CA ASN A 697 -47.53 20.37 -38.66
C ASN A 697 -47.75 19.69 -40.04
N ALA A 698 -48.34 18.57 -39.95
CA ALA A 698 -49.49 18.00 -40.65
C ALA A 698 -49.28 16.73 -41.49
N SER A 699 -49.93 15.72 -40.99
CA SER A 699 -50.89 14.79 -41.63
C SER A 699 -50.48 13.87 -42.79
N SER A 700 -50.85 12.64 -42.54
CA SER A 700 -51.47 11.66 -43.41
C SER A 700 -50.60 10.43 -43.80
N GLY A 701 -51.21 9.27 -43.55
CA GLY A 701 -50.88 8.01 -44.22
C GLY A 701 -50.48 6.86 -43.31
N ALA A 702 -51.38 6.41 -42.45
CA ALA A 702 -51.24 5.19 -41.69
C ALA A 702 -51.70 3.98 -42.52
N ALA A 703 -50.93 2.89 -42.52
CA ALA A 703 -51.43 1.55 -42.70
C ALA A 703 -50.98 0.69 -41.52
N PRO A 704 -51.89 -0.10 -40.92
CA PRO A 704 -51.64 -0.71 -39.60
C PRO A 704 -50.91 -2.04 -39.74
N TYR A 705 -49.96 -2.23 -38.88
CA TYR A 705 -49.28 -3.52 -38.68
C TYR A 705 -50.08 -4.35 -37.66
N ARG A 706 -50.58 -5.51 -38.12
CA ARG A 706 -51.22 -6.56 -37.29
C ARG A 706 -50.14 -7.36 -36.55
N PRO A 707 -50.36 -7.73 -35.28
CA PRO A 707 -49.47 -8.66 -34.59
C PRO A 707 -49.81 -10.09 -34.91
N ALA A 708 -48.80 -10.92 -35.27
CA ALA A 708 -48.91 -12.35 -35.38
C ALA A 708 -48.66 -13.02 -34.04
N GLN A 709 -49.51 -13.97 -33.68
CA GLN A 709 -49.47 -14.81 -32.49
C GLN A 709 -48.32 -15.84 -32.52
N PRO A 710 -48.00 -16.48 -31.40
CA PRO A 710 -46.73 -17.19 -31.17
C PRO A 710 -46.85 -18.66 -31.62
N ALA A 711 -45.74 -19.17 -32.18
CA ALA A 711 -45.55 -20.62 -32.41
C ALA A 711 -44.42 -21.13 -31.46
N ALA A 712 -44.71 -22.36 -31.03
CA ALA A 712 -44.14 -23.09 -29.91
C ALA A 712 -42.62 -23.29 -29.88
N VAL A 713 -42.11 -23.22 -28.65
CA VAL A 713 -41.15 -24.05 -27.90
C VAL A 713 -40.17 -24.93 -28.68
N TYR A 714 -38.92 -24.56 -28.63
CA TYR A 714 -37.82 -25.51 -28.39
C TYR A 714 -36.82 -24.91 -27.35
N ARG A 715 -36.64 -25.67 -26.29
CA ARG A 715 -35.64 -25.39 -25.26
C ARG A 715 -34.24 -25.59 -25.84
N ASN A 716 -33.36 -24.64 -25.66
CA ASN A 716 -31.96 -24.88 -25.38
C ASN A 716 -31.46 -23.76 -24.46
N GLU A 717 -30.93 -24.18 -23.34
CA GLU A 717 -30.42 -23.35 -22.25
C GLU A 717 -29.07 -22.76 -22.65
N GLU A 718 -29.05 -21.50 -22.96
CA GLU A 718 -27.91 -20.63 -22.69
C GLU A 718 -28.47 -19.24 -22.28
N ARG A 719 -28.50 -19.00 -20.98
CA ARG A 719 -28.97 -17.76 -20.41
C ARG A 719 -28.00 -16.63 -20.77
N SER A 720 -28.39 -15.77 -21.66
CA SER A 720 -27.86 -14.41 -21.71
C SER A 720 -28.45 -13.64 -20.53
N ALA A 721 -27.61 -13.32 -19.55
CA ALA A 721 -27.98 -12.46 -18.42
C ALA A 721 -28.52 -11.11 -18.92
N SER A 722 -29.71 -10.72 -18.45
CA SER A 722 -30.31 -9.42 -18.74
C SER A 722 -29.55 -8.33 -18.03
N VAL A 723 -29.60 -7.08 -18.52
CA VAL A 723 -28.99 -5.91 -17.84
C VAL A 723 -29.46 -5.77 -16.37
N GLY A 724 -30.63 -6.33 -16.04
CA GLY A 724 -31.14 -6.43 -14.67
C GLY A 724 -30.35 -7.43 -13.82
N ASP A 725 -29.93 -8.55 -14.39
CA ASP A 725 -29.12 -9.57 -13.71
C ASP A 725 -27.67 -9.11 -13.53
N GLU A 726 -27.13 -8.32 -14.46
CA GLU A 726 -25.81 -7.67 -14.30
C GLU A 726 -25.83 -6.58 -13.23
N ILE A 727 -26.92 -5.83 -13.09
CA ILE A 727 -27.11 -4.86 -12.02
C ILE A 727 -27.31 -5.57 -10.68
N ALA A 728 -28.03 -6.71 -10.65
CA ALA A 728 -28.16 -7.53 -9.44
C ALA A 728 -26.83 -8.20 -9.06
N ALA A 729 -26.06 -8.67 -10.03
CA ALA A 729 -24.71 -9.19 -9.81
C ALA A 729 -23.72 -8.09 -9.37
N LEU A 730 -23.88 -6.86 -9.87
CA LEU A 730 -23.09 -5.70 -9.46
C LEU A 730 -23.51 -5.18 -8.07
N ASN A 731 -24.79 -5.25 -7.74
CA ASN A 731 -25.27 -4.95 -6.38
C ASN A 731 -24.80 -6.01 -5.37
N GLN A 732 -24.67 -7.29 -5.77
CA GLN A 732 -23.98 -8.32 -4.98
C GLN A 732 -22.48 -8.05 -4.85
N LEU A 733 -21.83 -7.52 -5.88
CA LEU A 733 -20.41 -7.10 -5.86
C LEU A 733 -20.16 -5.82 -5.03
N PHE A 734 -21.21 -5.04 -4.77
CA PHE A 734 -21.26 -3.89 -3.87
C PHE A 734 -22.08 -4.19 -2.63
N SER A 735 -22.30 -5.47 -2.28
CA SER A 735 -22.89 -5.79 -1.00
C SER A 735 -22.01 -5.22 0.13
N ALA A 736 -22.63 -4.78 1.19
CA ALA A 736 -21.88 -4.30 2.36
C ALA A 736 -20.89 -5.37 2.83
N ALA A 737 -21.18 -6.65 2.67
CA ALA A 737 -20.31 -7.77 3.03
C ALA A 737 -18.99 -7.80 2.21
N ASP A 738 -19.05 -7.58 0.89
CA ASP A 738 -17.83 -7.50 0.07
C ASP A 738 -17.05 -6.21 0.32
N TYR A 739 -17.76 -5.13 0.62
CA TYR A 739 -17.16 -3.85 0.97
C TYR A 739 -16.54 -3.91 2.37
N GLU A 740 -17.20 -4.53 3.34
CA GLU A 740 -16.72 -4.74 4.69
C GLU A 740 -15.65 -5.84 4.79
N ALA A 741 -15.70 -6.88 3.96
CA ALA A 741 -14.60 -7.84 3.85
C ALA A 741 -13.31 -7.18 3.32
N ASN A 742 -13.43 -6.23 2.40
CA ASN A 742 -12.31 -5.40 1.95
C ASN A 742 -11.89 -4.38 3.03
N LEU A 743 -12.86 -3.84 3.79
CA LEU A 743 -12.63 -2.95 4.92
C LEU A 743 -12.00 -3.69 6.09
N ALA A 744 -12.52 -4.89 6.39
CA ALA A 744 -12.03 -5.78 7.42
C ALA A 744 -10.57 -6.15 7.18
N ALA A 745 -10.23 -6.40 5.95
CA ALA A 745 -8.86 -6.65 5.58
C ALA A 745 -8.00 -5.38 5.67
N ASP A 746 -8.52 -4.18 5.39
CA ASP A 746 -7.82 -2.91 5.45
C ASP A 746 -7.54 -2.44 6.88
N MET A 747 -8.36 -2.84 7.84
CA MET A 747 -8.29 -2.41 9.22
C MET A 747 -7.43 -3.33 10.12
N ALA A 748 -7.08 -4.54 9.65
CA ALA A 748 -6.39 -5.55 10.47
C ALA A 748 -4.89 -5.28 10.70
N SER A 749 -4.30 -4.20 10.20
CA SER A 749 -2.85 -4.05 10.23
C SER A 749 -2.29 -2.70 10.67
N TYR A 750 -3.13 -1.71 11.01
CA TYR A 750 -2.60 -0.47 11.55
C TYR A 750 -2.51 -0.51 13.08
N VAL A 751 -1.30 -0.55 13.59
CA VAL A 751 -1.01 -0.31 15.00
C VAL A 751 0.05 0.78 15.12
N PRO A 752 -0.28 1.92 15.72
CA PRO A 752 0.71 2.95 16.02
C PRO A 752 1.73 2.43 17.03
N GLU A 753 2.97 2.91 16.90
CA GLU A 753 3.96 2.72 17.97
C GLU A 753 3.36 3.19 19.30
N ARG A 754 2.86 2.29 20.12
CA ARG A 754 2.53 2.61 21.51
C ARG A 754 3.83 2.89 22.22
N ARG A 755 4.06 4.14 22.59
CA ARG A 755 4.85 4.45 23.77
C ARG A 755 4.13 3.75 24.92
N GLN A 756 4.75 2.72 25.49
CA GLN A 756 4.25 2.06 26.68
C GLN A 756 4.03 3.14 27.73
N ALA A 757 2.81 3.30 28.19
CA ALA A 757 2.55 4.03 29.42
C ALA A 757 3.25 3.28 30.55
N PRO A 758 3.90 4.00 31.50
CA PRO A 758 4.52 3.36 32.66
C PRO A 758 3.50 2.52 33.39
N SER A 759 3.90 1.33 33.85
CA SER A 759 3.05 0.32 34.49
C SER A 759 2.53 0.70 35.89
N SER A 760 2.75 1.91 36.35
CA SER A 760 2.17 2.44 37.58
C SER A 760 1.95 3.95 37.49
N TRP A 761 0.79 4.41 37.91
CA TRP A 761 0.42 5.82 38.00
C TRP A 761 1.21 6.60 39.05
N SER A 762 2.08 5.94 39.86
CA SER A 762 2.92 6.56 40.87
C SER A 762 4.21 7.18 40.31
N ASP A 763 4.63 6.81 39.08
CA ASP A 763 5.85 7.33 38.45
C ASP A 763 5.52 8.13 37.18
N LYS A 764 4.58 9.07 37.28
CA LYS A 764 4.59 10.18 36.33
C LYS A 764 5.93 10.88 36.49
N PRO A 765 6.82 10.87 35.52
CA PRO A 765 7.85 11.87 35.50
C PRO A 765 7.08 13.18 35.53
N LYS A 766 7.28 13.96 36.59
CA LYS A 766 6.93 15.38 36.57
C LYS A 766 7.53 15.87 35.28
N PHE A 767 6.70 16.12 34.25
CA PHE A 767 7.15 16.94 33.15
C PHE A 767 7.67 18.20 33.83
N SER A 768 8.97 18.25 34.00
CA SER A 768 9.62 19.48 34.37
C SER A 768 9.12 20.52 33.38
N ALA A 769 8.72 21.63 33.92
CA ALA A 769 8.23 22.80 33.22
C ALA A 769 8.81 22.92 31.84
N SER A 770 7.93 23.30 30.91
CA SER A 770 8.25 23.68 29.53
C SER A 770 9.71 24.14 29.41
N PRO A 771 10.44 23.78 28.34
CA PRO A 771 11.81 24.27 28.10
C PRO A 771 12.00 25.77 28.32
N MET A 772 10.90 26.52 28.49
CA MET A 772 10.89 27.95 28.76
C MET A 772 11.17 28.33 30.24
N GLU A 773 10.92 27.48 31.23
CA GLU A 773 11.18 27.81 32.64
C GLU A 773 12.66 27.63 33.03
N HIS A 774 13.41 26.77 32.34
CA HIS A 774 14.86 26.62 32.63
C HIS A 774 15.70 27.80 32.14
N LEU A 775 15.19 28.67 31.27
CA LEU A 775 15.92 29.85 30.78
C LEU A 775 15.73 31.11 31.64
N GLN A 776 14.88 31.05 32.65
CA GLN A 776 14.68 32.20 33.57
C GLN A 776 15.70 32.30 34.70
N LYS A 777 16.60 31.31 34.85
CA LYS A 777 17.55 31.28 36.00
C LYS A 777 19.03 31.58 35.67
N GLU A 778 19.38 31.77 34.43
CA GLU A 778 20.74 32.16 34.05
C GLU A 778 20.75 33.41 33.18
N GLY A 779 21.24 34.49 33.68
CA GLY A 779 21.75 35.64 32.95
C GLY A 779 21.05 36.97 33.15
N ALA A 780 21.49 37.70 34.08
CA ALA A 780 21.36 39.16 34.11
C ALA A 780 22.25 39.78 33.00
N ASP A 781 21.71 40.83 32.38
CA ASP A 781 22.41 41.79 31.52
C ASP A 781 22.88 41.34 30.10
N THR A 782 21.96 41.40 29.15
CA THR A 782 22.23 41.99 27.83
C THR A 782 20.89 42.46 27.25
N LYS A 783 20.81 43.69 26.74
CA LYS A 783 19.63 44.27 26.07
C LYS A 783 19.31 43.45 24.82
N GLU A 784 18.54 42.36 24.95
CA GLU A 784 18.08 41.56 23.82
C GLU A 784 17.09 42.36 22.98
N LYS A 785 17.37 42.49 21.69
CA LYS A 785 16.42 42.99 20.72
C LYS A 785 15.25 41.99 20.70
N LYS A 786 14.05 42.41 21.10
CA LYS A 786 12.84 41.59 21.06
C LYS A 786 12.36 41.47 19.59
N TYR A 787 12.57 40.32 18.98
CA TYR A 787 12.03 40.01 17.63
C TYR A 787 10.57 39.62 17.73
N LEU A 788 9.68 40.35 17.05
CA LEU A 788 8.27 39.99 16.94
C LEU A 788 8.13 38.76 16.04
N CYS A 789 7.27 37.81 16.40
CA CYS A 789 7.04 36.60 15.58
C CYS A 789 6.33 36.97 14.27
N PRO A 790 6.92 36.69 13.10
CA PRO A 790 6.32 37.08 11.82
C PRO A 790 5.07 36.25 11.49
N ARG A 791 4.89 35.07 12.12
CA ARG A 791 3.75 34.21 11.87
C ARG A 791 2.48 34.63 12.62
N CYS A 792 2.54 34.86 13.93
CA CYS A 792 1.35 35.27 14.70
C CYS A 792 1.26 36.80 14.95
N ARG A 793 2.34 37.55 14.74
CA ARG A 793 2.44 39.02 14.95
C ARG A 793 2.07 39.50 16.35
N GLU A 794 1.97 38.58 17.34
CA GLU A 794 1.60 38.85 18.73
C GLU A 794 2.68 38.40 19.70
N GLY A 795 3.31 37.27 19.46
CA GLY A 795 4.38 36.70 20.26
C GLY A 795 5.76 37.20 19.84
N HIS A 796 6.74 37.08 20.75
CA HIS A 796 8.13 37.38 20.46
C HIS A 796 8.96 36.12 20.31
N LEU A 797 9.99 36.15 19.46
CA LEU A 797 10.89 35.02 19.28
C LEU A 797 11.87 34.98 20.46
N ARG A 798 12.07 33.77 21.01
CA ARG A 798 13.01 33.45 22.06
C ARG A 798 14.00 32.40 21.58
N ARG A 799 15.27 32.58 21.92
CA ARG A 799 16.35 31.65 21.59
C ARG A 799 16.30 30.43 22.50
N ILE A 800 16.24 29.23 21.94
CA ILE A 800 16.00 27.97 22.67
C ILE A 800 17.08 26.97 22.27
N GLN A 801 17.65 26.28 23.26
CA GLN A 801 18.57 25.16 23.05
C GLN A 801 17.75 23.87 22.86
N GLY A 802 17.73 23.28 21.66
CA GLY A 802 17.08 22.02 21.35
C GLY A 802 18.06 20.85 21.25
N ARG A 803 17.58 19.63 21.05
CA ARG A 803 18.39 18.41 20.88
C ARG A 803 19.32 18.45 19.64
N ASN A 804 18.92 19.20 18.61
CA ASN A 804 19.63 19.29 17.33
C ASN A 804 20.36 20.64 17.14
N GLY A 805 20.48 21.46 18.18
CA GLY A 805 21.11 22.78 18.09
C GLY A 805 20.25 23.90 18.67
N VAL A 806 20.68 25.14 18.49
CA VAL A 806 19.98 26.36 18.95
C VAL A 806 18.99 26.80 17.86
N PHE A 807 17.77 27.14 18.26
CA PHE A 807 16.74 27.69 17.39
C PHE A 807 15.94 28.79 18.11
N TRP A 808 15.14 29.56 17.35
CA TRP A 808 14.25 30.58 17.89
C TRP A 808 12.80 30.10 17.82
N GLY A 809 12.10 30.13 18.94
CA GLY A 809 10.68 29.72 19.05
C GLY A 809 9.79 30.87 19.48
N CYS A 810 8.53 30.88 19.04
CA CYS A 810 7.57 31.89 19.43
C CYS A 810 7.11 31.77 20.87
N SER A 811 7.02 32.91 21.60
CA SER A 811 6.53 32.95 22.99
C SER A 811 5.06 32.56 23.16
N ASN A 812 4.27 32.53 22.07
CA ASN A 812 2.86 32.14 22.09
C ASN A 812 2.65 30.63 21.88
N TYR A 813 3.72 29.81 22.04
CA TYR A 813 3.56 28.36 22.03
C TYR A 813 2.66 27.92 23.22
N PRO A 814 1.70 26.99 23.03
CA PRO A 814 1.42 26.17 21.84
C PRO A 814 0.50 26.83 20.78
N ARG A 815 -0.07 28.00 21.01
CA ARG A 815 -0.97 28.67 20.04
C ARG A 815 -0.26 29.09 18.75
N CYS A 816 1.05 29.36 18.81
CA CYS A 816 1.89 29.59 17.65
C CYS A 816 3.14 28.71 17.71
N THR A 817 3.27 27.78 16.80
CA THR A 817 4.37 26.80 16.69
C THR A 817 5.52 27.27 15.79
N ALA A 818 5.64 28.58 15.51
CA ALA A 818 6.70 29.11 14.64
C ALA A 818 8.08 28.92 15.26
N THR A 819 9.00 28.33 14.49
CA THR A 819 10.42 28.18 14.82
C THR A 819 11.28 28.71 13.68
N PHE A 820 12.45 29.24 13.99
CA PHE A 820 13.41 29.81 13.04
C PHE A 820 14.82 29.37 13.45
N ASP A 821 15.67 29.17 12.47
CA ASP A 821 17.05 28.78 12.72
C ASP A 821 17.86 29.93 13.35
N ASP A 822 18.89 29.58 14.12
CA ASP A 822 19.80 30.54 14.76
C ASP A 822 20.98 30.83 13.83
N GLU A 823 21.04 32.04 13.33
CA GLU A 823 22.20 32.49 12.56
C GLU A 823 23.01 33.52 13.44
N LYS A 824 24.11 33.02 13.99
CA LYS A 824 25.01 33.84 14.82
C LYS A 824 24.31 34.63 15.96
N GLY A 825 23.31 34.01 16.61
CA GLY A 825 22.58 34.62 17.73
C GLY A 825 21.40 35.50 17.30
N ARG A 826 20.91 35.35 16.05
CA ARG A 826 19.72 36.03 15.51
C ARG A 826 18.78 35.02 14.82
N PRO A 827 17.45 35.23 14.87
CA PRO A 827 16.56 34.37 14.12
C PRO A 827 16.71 34.64 12.61
N LEU A 828 16.79 33.58 11.82
CA LEU A 828 16.69 33.66 10.35
C LEU A 828 15.21 33.83 10.00
N LEU A 829 14.76 35.06 9.72
CA LEU A 829 13.36 35.43 9.49
C LEU A 829 12.98 35.34 8.01
#